data_a19f7f9ba99917862579d0b8b0a15276
#
_entry.id   a19f7f9ba99917862579d0b8b0a15276
#
_cell.length_a   1.000
_cell.length_b   1.000
_cell.length_c   1.000
_cell.angle_alpha   90.00
_cell.angle_beta   90.00
_cell.angle_gamma   90.00
#
_symmetry.space_group_name_H-M   'P 1'
#
loop_
_entity.id
_entity.type
_entity.pdbx_description
1 polymer ?
#
loop_
_entity_poly.entity_id
_entity_poly.type
_entity_poly.pdbx_seq_one_letter_code
_entity_poly.pdbx_strand_id
1 'polypeptide(L)'
;MRLGIYLVLSFTACAASGQVAPSLPGTFGSGEPLPAPVVPEPGKPSTGGGAPNGPEFSGGATSDPGGDADFAAAKARFEAGDATAARPLLEAFHDHHAQHPARSAADLMLARLALARGDAEAARGLLSPLTSPPPDEGTGASARYYLGLAETRLGKFARARELLLPFLPPAGAAGPGDDSLVELRGALAEATAGVGDAPAAIELWDAYARGGHEPEKAYAREQITELGSQLSPDAALQTFRAATPRGLARALLGEAAASALRGRGDSAGASEIMSDAAASRVAAGIDQPGERAPAAGDPGRLGLELALSGRFQPVGEAALRAAMLATGSPAATGMQLVVRDAGGSPEHATEGVEDLSRGESVIGVVAAIDPRTLPLEDDGSTASGSRHGLPLLVLDSGSGKPVGSTFFLVHTASARARALAQTALRMGARDFALIGPDTAAGKALRVAFKGDVVAGGGKVTADVSYPPGSTSFTAVVAAIKKSAPQVVFVADGADRLELIAPALAAADLWSAPWGAPRPAGAPGKPRPRNVLLLSTAADLSPRLLQSAGRYVQGTLLAPGFYAGAADSRGRAFVDAYRAAYGQDPHATEAYAYDAVNAIRTAVAAGARTRADLANALSAGTFDGLTGALRFGPDHGRADSTRLYVVDGEEIKTYH
;
A
#
# COMPACT_ATOMS: atom_id res chain seq x y z
N MET A 1 -13.67 -40.02 -20.16
CA MET A 1 -14.34 -39.39 -19.02
C MET A 1 -14.12 -37.88 -19.13
N ARG A 2 -15.15 -37.15 -19.53
CA ARG A 2 -15.04 -35.68 -19.69
C ARG A 2 -15.28 -35.03 -18.31
N LEU A 3 -14.25 -34.39 -17.75
CA LEU A 3 -14.39 -33.53 -16.58
C LEU A 3 -14.92 -32.16 -17.05
N GLY A 4 -16.12 -31.82 -16.62
CA GLY A 4 -16.69 -30.48 -16.83
C GLY A 4 -16.03 -29.47 -15.89
N ILE A 5 -15.38 -28.49 -16.46
CA ILE A 5 -14.85 -27.31 -15.74
C ILE A 5 -15.99 -26.31 -15.66
N TYR A 6 -16.50 -26.04 -14.46
CA TYR A 6 -17.40 -24.90 -14.23
C TYR A 6 -16.58 -23.62 -14.12
N LEU A 7 -16.56 -22.88 -15.21
CA LEU A 7 -16.06 -21.51 -15.23
C LEU A 7 -17.23 -20.59 -14.88
N VAL A 8 -17.22 -20.00 -13.69
CA VAL A 8 -18.21 -18.98 -13.31
C VAL A 8 -17.68 -17.63 -13.82
N LEU A 9 -18.14 -17.25 -15.01
CA LEU A 9 -17.95 -15.89 -15.54
C LEU A 9 -19.15 -15.05 -15.13
N SER A 10 -18.93 -14.13 -14.19
CA SER A 10 -19.90 -13.10 -13.85
C SER A 10 -19.67 -11.88 -14.75
N PHE A 11 -20.50 -11.72 -15.79
CA PHE A 11 -20.58 -10.49 -16.56
C PHE A 11 -21.52 -9.51 -15.86
N THR A 12 -20.99 -8.40 -15.37
CA THR A 12 -21.80 -7.25 -14.98
C THR A 12 -21.65 -6.18 -16.05
N ALA A 13 -22.68 -5.99 -16.86
CA ALA A 13 -22.76 -4.89 -17.82
C ALA A 13 -23.16 -3.62 -17.06
N CYS A 14 -22.33 -2.61 -17.05
CA CYS A 14 -22.67 -1.27 -16.57
C CYS A 14 -22.88 -0.35 -17.77
N ALA A 15 -24.11 0.20 -17.84
CA ALA A 15 -24.51 1.17 -18.86
C ALA A 15 -23.90 2.55 -18.57
N ALA A 16 -23.37 3.19 -19.60
CA ALA A 16 -22.82 4.53 -19.57
C ALA A 16 -23.91 5.60 -19.32
N SER A 17 -23.66 6.48 -18.35
CA SER A 17 -24.24 7.81 -18.32
C SER A 17 -23.14 8.82 -18.03
N GLY A 18 -22.89 9.70 -19.01
CA GLY A 18 -21.87 10.73 -18.94
C GLY A 18 -22.24 11.83 -17.94
N GLN A 19 -21.26 12.22 -17.14
CA GLN A 19 -21.22 13.55 -16.53
C GLN A 19 -19.78 14.07 -16.47
N VAL A 20 -19.67 15.36 -16.77
CA VAL A 20 -18.50 16.20 -16.94
C VAL A 20 -17.75 16.34 -15.60
N ALA A 21 -16.45 16.17 -15.62
CA ALA A 21 -15.56 16.43 -14.48
C ALA A 21 -15.37 17.93 -14.23
N PRO A 22 -15.34 18.40 -12.99
CA PRO A 22 -14.78 19.69 -12.66
C PRO A 22 -13.29 19.57 -12.29
N SER A 23 -12.52 20.49 -12.84
CA SER A 23 -11.10 20.73 -12.66
C SER A 23 -10.71 21.08 -11.23
N LEU A 24 -9.58 20.53 -10.79
CA LEU A 24 -8.88 20.87 -9.54
C LEU A 24 -8.27 22.29 -9.61
N PRO A 25 -8.28 23.07 -8.53
CA PRO A 25 -7.34 24.15 -8.32
C PRO A 25 -6.28 23.78 -7.30
N GLY A 26 -5.04 24.06 -7.66
CA GLY A 26 -3.89 23.90 -6.80
C GLY A 26 -3.63 25.12 -5.88
N THR A 27 -2.62 24.91 -5.04
CA THR A 27 -1.84 25.85 -4.22
C THR A 27 -2.41 26.32 -2.88
N PHE A 28 -1.72 25.89 -1.85
CA PHE A 28 -1.83 26.38 -0.47
C PHE A 28 -1.48 27.88 -0.38
N GLY A 29 -2.39 28.65 0.20
CA GLY A 29 -2.19 30.04 0.60
C GLY A 29 -3.03 30.35 1.81
N SER A 30 -2.33 30.69 2.89
CA SER A 30 -2.72 31.52 4.07
C SER A 30 -4.20 31.62 4.45
N GLY A 31 -4.57 30.97 5.54
CA GLY A 31 -5.44 31.51 6.58
C GLY A 31 -6.85 31.92 6.18
N GLU A 32 -7.72 30.96 5.84
CA GLU A 32 -9.16 31.18 6.02
C GLU A 32 -9.63 30.51 7.33
N PRO A 33 -10.50 31.17 8.13
CA PRO A 33 -11.04 30.55 9.32
C PRO A 33 -11.92 29.36 8.93
N LEU A 34 -11.76 28.27 9.66
CA LEU A 34 -12.54 27.03 9.53
C LEU A 34 -14.04 27.36 9.51
N PRO A 35 -14.86 26.66 8.71
CA PRO A 35 -16.31 26.82 8.75
C PRO A 35 -16.79 26.55 10.18
N ALA A 36 -17.54 27.50 10.71
CA ALA A 36 -18.17 27.36 12.03
C ALA A 36 -19.00 26.05 12.04
N PRO A 37 -18.96 25.28 13.13
CA PRO A 37 -19.85 24.13 13.27
C PRO A 37 -21.27 24.59 12.98
N VAL A 38 -21.97 23.81 12.14
CA VAL A 38 -23.38 24.10 11.78
C VAL A 38 -24.18 24.11 13.08
N VAL A 39 -24.54 25.31 13.53
CA VAL A 39 -25.47 25.47 14.64
C VAL A 39 -26.81 24.98 14.11
N PRO A 40 -27.44 23.94 14.70
CA PRO A 40 -28.79 23.55 14.31
C PRO A 40 -29.70 24.76 14.45
N GLU A 41 -30.54 25.04 13.46
CA GLU A 41 -31.65 26.00 13.64
C GLU A 41 -32.41 25.61 14.92
N PRO A 42 -32.86 26.60 15.72
CA PRO A 42 -33.58 26.31 16.95
C PRO A 42 -34.86 25.54 16.61
N GLY A 43 -34.75 24.21 16.64
CA GLY A 43 -35.87 23.29 16.50
C GLY A 43 -36.75 23.44 17.73
N LYS A 44 -38.06 23.29 17.55
CA LYS A 44 -39.08 23.27 18.60
C LYS A 44 -38.59 22.47 19.82
N PRO A 45 -38.78 22.95 21.06
CA PRO A 45 -38.35 22.24 22.25
C PRO A 45 -38.97 20.85 22.30
N SER A 46 -38.11 19.80 22.25
CA SER A 46 -38.54 18.47 22.62
C SER A 46 -38.77 18.45 24.13
N THR A 47 -39.96 18.10 24.54
CA THR A 47 -40.31 17.88 25.93
C THR A 47 -39.62 16.61 26.41
N GLY A 48 -38.53 16.77 27.15
CA GLY A 48 -37.95 15.65 27.90
C GLY A 48 -36.43 15.73 28.04
N GLY A 49 -35.92 16.26 29.13
CA GLY A 49 -34.55 16.07 29.61
C GLY A 49 -33.71 17.33 29.68
N GLY A 50 -33.75 17.94 30.77
CA GLY A 50 -33.03 18.99 31.52
C GLY A 50 -31.73 19.57 30.95
N ALA A 51 -31.85 20.66 30.18
CA ALA A 51 -30.99 21.78 30.45
C ALA A 51 -31.31 22.28 31.89
N PRO A 52 -30.32 22.73 32.69
CA PRO A 52 -30.68 23.25 34.01
C PRO A 52 -31.75 24.33 33.82
N ASN A 53 -32.94 24.10 34.38
CA ASN A 53 -34.03 25.05 34.35
C ASN A 53 -33.47 26.41 34.76
N GLY A 54 -33.68 27.43 33.94
CA GLY A 54 -33.29 28.78 34.31
C GLY A 54 -33.90 29.12 35.68
N PRO A 55 -33.18 29.85 36.50
CA PRO A 55 -33.59 30.11 37.87
C PRO A 55 -35.00 30.68 37.94
N GLU A 56 -35.87 30.05 38.78
CA GLU A 56 -37.08 30.70 39.20
C GLU A 56 -36.68 31.92 40.06
N PHE A 57 -36.88 33.11 39.51
CA PHE A 57 -36.57 34.35 40.20
C PHE A 57 -37.55 34.58 41.34
N SER A 58 -37.15 34.32 42.58
CA SER A 58 -37.77 34.90 43.76
C SER A 58 -37.21 36.30 43.97
N GLY A 59 -37.84 37.32 43.38
CA GLY A 59 -37.36 38.67 43.40
C GLY A 59 -37.73 39.37 44.70
N GLY A 60 -36.73 40.00 45.37
CA GLY A 60 -36.95 41.11 46.30
C GLY A 60 -37.28 42.36 45.48
N ALA A 61 -38.45 42.97 45.74
CA ALA A 61 -39.04 44.01 44.93
C ALA A 61 -38.29 45.35 45.03
N THR A 62 -37.70 45.80 43.94
CA THR A 62 -37.71 47.18 43.50
C THR A 62 -38.56 47.24 42.25
N SER A 63 -39.79 47.84 42.35
CA SER A 63 -40.76 47.87 41.25
C SER A 63 -40.27 48.82 40.15
N ASP A 64 -39.77 48.23 39.02
CA ASP A 64 -39.68 48.89 37.72
C ASP A 64 -40.66 48.21 36.77
N PRO A 65 -41.97 48.57 36.80
CA PRO A 65 -43.00 47.90 36.00
C PRO A 65 -42.77 48.01 34.50
N GLY A 66 -42.03 49.05 34.05
CA GLY A 66 -41.63 49.19 32.65
C GLY A 66 -40.56 48.18 32.27
N GLY A 67 -39.55 48.03 33.10
CA GLY A 67 -38.49 47.04 32.91
C GLY A 67 -39.00 45.58 32.94
N ASP A 68 -39.91 45.27 33.84
CA ASP A 68 -40.53 43.96 33.91
C ASP A 68 -41.28 43.59 32.61
N ALA A 69 -42.04 44.57 32.05
CA ALA A 69 -42.76 44.34 30.78
C ALA A 69 -41.82 44.20 29.60
N ASP A 70 -40.78 45.03 29.50
CA ASP A 70 -39.77 45.00 28.44
C ASP A 70 -38.98 43.68 28.47
N PHE A 71 -38.56 43.24 29.66
CA PHE A 71 -37.90 41.94 29.81
C PHE A 71 -38.79 40.77 29.45
N ALA A 72 -40.06 40.78 29.87
CA ALA A 72 -41.02 39.73 29.56
C ALA A 72 -41.25 39.62 28.04
N ALA A 73 -41.38 40.77 27.34
CA ALA A 73 -41.51 40.78 25.87
C ALA A 73 -40.28 40.24 25.16
N ALA A 74 -39.08 40.66 25.59
CA ALA A 74 -37.82 40.18 25.04
C ALA A 74 -37.60 38.67 25.27
N LYS A 75 -37.86 38.20 26.51
CA LYS A 75 -37.79 36.81 26.91
C LYS A 75 -38.75 35.94 26.08
N ALA A 76 -40.00 36.37 25.89
CA ALA A 76 -40.98 35.63 25.09
C ALA A 76 -40.53 35.42 23.65
N ARG A 77 -39.91 36.43 23.02
CA ARG A 77 -39.34 36.29 21.66
C ARG A 77 -38.14 35.35 21.65
N PHE A 78 -37.26 35.44 22.64
CA PHE A 78 -36.12 34.56 22.77
C PHE A 78 -36.55 33.07 22.94
N GLU A 79 -37.51 32.80 23.84
CA GLU A 79 -38.06 31.45 24.07
C GLU A 79 -38.84 30.91 22.88
N ALA A 80 -39.45 31.78 22.06
CA ALA A 80 -40.08 31.42 20.81
C ALA A 80 -39.07 31.11 19.69
N GLY A 81 -37.76 31.25 19.92
CA GLY A 81 -36.69 31.06 18.92
C GLY A 81 -36.57 32.22 17.92
N ASP A 82 -37.31 33.33 18.11
CA ASP A 82 -37.25 34.50 17.23
C ASP A 82 -36.05 35.38 17.58
N ALA A 83 -34.85 34.92 17.20
CA ALA A 83 -33.59 35.61 17.47
C ALA A 83 -33.55 37.03 16.89
N THR A 84 -34.23 37.26 15.76
CA THR A 84 -34.27 38.55 15.06
C THR A 84 -35.06 39.58 15.82
N ALA A 85 -36.20 39.21 16.39
CA ALA A 85 -37.01 40.09 17.18
C ALA A 85 -36.52 40.19 18.67
N ALA A 86 -35.98 39.09 19.22
CA ALA A 86 -35.50 39.05 20.60
C ALA A 86 -34.28 39.98 20.84
N ARG A 87 -33.32 39.99 19.89
CA ARG A 87 -32.08 40.73 20.05
C ARG A 87 -32.29 42.24 20.30
N PRO A 88 -32.97 43.01 19.47
CA PRO A 88 -33.13 44.44 19.68
C PRO A 88 -33.87 44.76 20.99
N LEU A 89 -34.81 43.92 21.41
CA LEU A 89 -35.53 44.06 22.69
C LEU A 89 -34.58 43.81 23.87
N LEU A 90 -33.74 42.80 23.79
CA LEU A 90 -32.75 42.52 24.84
C LEU A 90 -31.65 43.60 24.89
N GLU A 91 -31.22 44.14 23.75
CA GLU A 91 -30.25 45.24 23.67
C GLU A 91 -30.86 46.51 24.30
N ALA A 92 -32.10 46.88 23.95
CA ALA A 92 -32.79 48.01 24.56
C ALA A 92 -32.97 47.83 26.07
N PHE A 93 -33.34 46.63 26.52
CA PHE A 93 -33.43 46.32 27.96
C PHE A 93 -32.07 46.44 28.64
N HIS A 94 -31.00 45.91 28.03
CA HIS A 94 -29.64 46.03 28.53
C HIS A 94 -29.22 47.50 28.74
N ASP A 95 -29.56 48.39 27.79
CA ASP A 95 -29.14 49.78 27.82
C ASP A 95 -29.98 50.64 28.79
N HIS A 96 -31.29 50.42 28.87
CA HIS A 96 -32.20 51.28 29.61
C HIS A 96 -32.42 50.81 31.06
N HIS A 97 -32.26 49.51 31.36
CA HIS A 97 -32.58 48.95 32.67
C HIS A 97 -31.34 48.38 33.39
N ALA A 98 -30.27 49.20 33.51
CA ALA A 98 -28.98 48.78 34.03
C ALA A 98 -28.98 48.20 35.45
N GLN A 99 -29.95 48.59 36.28
CA GLN A 99 -30.08 48.19 37.70
C GLN A 99 -31.20 47.15 37.90
N HIS A 100 -31.84 46.70 36.82
CA HIS A 100 -32.95 45.76 36.91
C HIS A 100 -32.47 44.37 37.34
N PRO A 101 -33.19 43.65 38.23
CA PRO A 101 -32.79 42.31 38.67
C PRO A 101 -32.63 41.29 37.53
N ALA A 102 -33.42 41.40 36.46
CA ALA A 102 -33.34 40.54 35.29
C ALA A 102 -32.20 40.90 34.33
N ARG A 103 -31.37 41.91 34.59
CA ARG A 103 -30.27 42.35 33.73
C ARG A 103 -29.31 41.20 33.38
N SER A 104 -28.90 40.44 34.38
CA SER A 104 -27.99 39.29 34.18
C SER A 104 -28.58 38.20 33.30
N ALA A 105 -29.90 37.98 33.38
CA ALA A 105 -30.60 37.04 32.52
C ALA A 105 -30.67 37.55 31.07
N ALA A 106 -30.92 38.84 30.88
CA ALA A 106 -30.91 39.46 29.55
C ALA A 106 -29.51 39.41 28.94
N ASP A 107 -28.44 39.69 29.69
CA ASP A 107 -27.04 39.59 29.24
C ASP A 107 -26.67 38.17 28.83
N LEU A 108 -27.13 37.16 29.58
CA LEU A 108 -26.94 35.76 29.24
C LEU A 108 -27.65 35.38 27.93
N MET A 109 -28.89 35.87 27.71
CA MET A 109 -29.63 35.65 26.46
C MET A 109 -28.94 36.34 25.28
N LEU A 110 -28.48 37.59 25.44
CA LEU A 110 -27.73 38.31 24.42
C LEU A 110 -26.44 37.59 24.06
N ALA A 111 -25.70 37.08 25.02
CA ALA A 111 -24.48 36.32 24.80
C ALA A 111 -24.75 35.04 24.00
N ARG A 112 -25.83 34.32 24.28
CA ARG A 112 -26.24 33.15 23.51
C ARG A 112 -26.57 33.50 22.05
N LEU A 113 -27.26 34.63 21.83
CA LEU A 113 -27.53 35.15 20.49
C LEU A 113 -26.25 35.58 19.75
N ALA A 114 -25.29 36.15 20.49
CA ALA A 114 -23.98 36.51 19.93
C ALA A 114 -23.19 35.26 19.51
N LEU A 115 -23.14 34.22 20.35
CA LEU A 115 -22.54 32.95 20.01
C LEU A 115 -23.19 32.30 18.77
N ALA A 116 -24.51 32.32 18.68
CA ALA A 116 -25.23 31.78 17.53
C ALA A 116 -24.87 32.47 16.19
N ARG A 117 -24.42 33.75 16.24
CA ARG A 117 -23.94 34.49 15.07
C ARG A 117 -22.43 34.41 14.85
N GLY A 118 -21.71 33.66 15.67
CA GLY A 118 -20.26 33.59 15.63
C GLY A 118 -19.51 34.75 16.28
N ASP A 119 -20.20 35.67 16.96
CA ASP A 119 -19.61 36.83 17.61
C ASP A 119 -19.16 36.47 19.05
N ALA A 120 -18.05 35.74 19.14
CA ALA A 120 -17.50 35.24 20.37
C ALA A 120 -16.95 36.37 21.28
N GLU A 121 -16.46 37.48 20.70
CA GLU A 121 -15.97 38.63 21.47
C GLU A 121 -17.11 39.38 22.20
N ALA A 122 -18.23 39.63 21.51
CA ALA A 122 -19.41 40.19 22.13
C ALA A 122 -19.96 39.27 23.25
N ALA A 123 -20.02 37.98 22.99
CA ALA A 123 -20.44 37.01 24.01
C ALA A 123 -19.52 37.03 25.22
N ARG A 124 -18.21 37.04 25.03
CA ARG A 124 -17.23 37.16 26.13
C ARG A 124 -17.43 38.41 26.95
N GLY A 125 -17.65 39.55 26.28
CA GLY A 125 -17.91 40.82 26.96
C GLY A 125 -19.10 40.78 27.89
N LEU A 126 -20.21 40.17 27.47
CA LEU A 126 -21.44 40.02 28.24
C LEU A 126 -21.33 38.98 29.38
N LEU A 127 -20.57 37.89 29.15
CA LEU A 127 -20.52 36.76 30.09
C LEU A 127 -19.47 36.92 31.18
N SER A 128 -18.33 37.59 30.91
CA SER A 128 -17.24 37.72 31.86
C SER A 128 -17.67 38.37 33.18
N PRO A 129 -18.48 39.46 33.18
CA PRO A 129 -18.98 40.08 34.43
C PRO A 129 -19.89 39.14 35.25
N LEU A 130 -20.56 38.19 34.61
CA LEU A 130 -21.48 37.24 35.24
C LEU A 130 -20.79 36.07 35.94
N THR A 131 -19.48 35.92 35.76
CA THR A 131 -18.74 34.78 36.32
C THR A 131 -18.03 35.09 37.64
N SER A 132 -17.78 36.42 37.96
CA SER A 132 -17.03 36.78 39.17
C SER A 132 -17.27 38.24 39.59
N PRO A 133 -18.05 38.54 40.69
CA PRO A 133 -18.87 37.55 41.38
C PRO A 133 -20.13 37.19 40.59
N PRO A 134 -20.61 35.96 40.63
CA PRO A 134 -21.86 35.62 39.97
C PRO A 134 -23.07 36.21 40.69
N PRO A 135 -24.12 36.65 39.94
CA PRO A 135 -25.33 37.21 40.56
C PRO A 135 -26.11 36.17 41.38
N ASP A 136 -26.12 34.93 40.90
CA ASP A 136 -26.60 33.74 41.59
C ASP A 136 -25.86 32.51 41.05
N GLU A 137 -26.00 31.35 41.68
CA GLU A 137 -25.26 30.13 41.30
C GLU A 137 -25.65 29.61 39.90
N GLY A 138 -26.93 29.63 39.55
CA GLY A 138 -27.43 29.14 38.26
C GLY A 138 -27.01 30.02 37.11
N THR A 139 -27.13 31.35 37.24
CA THR A 139 -26.66 32.29 36.21
C THR A 139 -25.15 32.23 36.08
N GLY A 140 -24.40 32.12 37.19
CA GLY A 140 -22.97 31.99 37.18
C GLY A 140 -22.50 30.69 36.54
N ALA A 141 -23.20 29.58 36.74
CA ALA A 141 -22.89 28.32 36.07
C ALA A 141 -23.13 28.42 34.55
N SER A 142 -24.30 28.94 34.16
CA SER A 142 -24.62 29.14 32.73
C SER A 142 -23.65 30.11 32.06
N ALA A 143 -23.29 31.19 32.72
CA ALA A 143 -22.30 32.13 32.19
C ALA A 143 -20.92 31.49 32.01
N ARG A 144 -20.44 30.67 32.94
CA ARG A 144 -19.18 29.93 32.80
C ARG A 144 -19.21 28.97 31.64
N TYR A 145 -20.32 28.24 31.45
CA TYR A 145 -20.49 27.34 30.32
C TYR A 145 -20.38 28.07 28.96
N TYR A 146 -21.23 29.10 28.77
CA TYR A 146 -21.21 29.85 27.49
C TYR A 146 -19.94 30.69 27.32
N LEU A 147 -19.31 31.16 28.38
CA LEU A 147 -17.99 31.79 28.31
C LEU A 147 -16.92 30.78 27.84
N GLY A 148 -16.97 29.56 28.31
CA GLY A 148 -16.10 28.49 27.84
C GLY A 148 -16.24 28.24 26.33
N LEU A 149 -17.47 28.22 25.81
CA LEU A 149 -17.72 28.12 24.36
C LEU A 149 -17.18 29.36 23.61
N ALA A 150 -17.34 30.57 24.16
CA ALA A 150 -16.78 31.77 23.55
C ALA A 150 -15.25 31.75 23.53
N GLU A 151 -14.61 31.36 24.61
CA GLU A 151 -13.14 31.27 24.71
C GLU A 151 -12.55 30.20 23.79
N THR A 152 -13.27 29.09 23.55
CA THR A 152 -12.88 28.09 22.53
C THR A 152 -12.81 28.73 21.14
N ARG A 153 -13.88 29.42 20.72
CA ARG A 153 -13.96 30.10 19.43
C ARG A 153 -12.93 31.23 19.25
N LEU A 154 -12.47 31.80 20.35
CA LEU A 154 -11.41 32.82 20.39
C LEU A 154 -9.98 32.23 20.45
N GLY A 155 -9.84 30.92 20.43
CA GLY A 155 -8.53 30.24 20.53
C GLY A 155 -7.90 30.38 21.94
N LYS A 156 -8.66 30.74 22.96
CA LYS A 156 -8.20 30.83 24.35
C LYS A 156 -8.33 29.48 25.06
N PHE A 157 -7.72 28.47 24.48
CA PHE A 157 -7.95 27.06 24.79
C PHE A 157 -7.73 26.68 26.26
N ALA A 158 -6.67 27.19 26.90
CA ALA A 158 -6.43 26.92 28.33
C ALA A 158 -7.57 27.38 29.20
N ARG A 159 -8.10 28.60 28.95
CA ARG A 159 -9.21 29.18 29.71
C ARG A 159 -10.52 28.48 29.38
N ALA A 160 -10.76 28.15 28.12
CA ALA A 160 -11.92 27.40 27.68
C ALA A 160 -12.00 26.03 28.38
N ARG A 161 -10.89 25.28 28.40
CA ARG A 161 -10.80 23.98 29.09
C ARG A 161 -11.10 24.10 30.58
N GLU A 162 -10.54 25.11 31.28
CA GLU A 162 -10.79 25.36 32.69
C GLU A 162 -12.28 25.59 32.96
N LEU A 163 -12.94 26.38 32.12
CA LEU A 163 -14.35 26.73 32.25
C LEU A 163 -15.31 25.58 31.94
N LEU A 164 -14.98 24.76 30.92
CA LEU A 164 -15.87 23.72 30.41
C LEU A 164 -15.72 22.38 31.14
N LEU A 165 -14.52 22.03 31.61
CA LEU A 165 -14.26 20.73 32.23
C LEU A 165 -15.21 20.37 33.39
N PRO A 166 -15.62 21.31 34.29
CA PRO A 166 -16.55 21.00 35.36
C PRO A 166 -17.96 20.57 34.92
N PHE A 167 -18.34 20.83 33.68
CA PHE A 167 -19.63 20.45 33.10
C PHE A 167 -19.62 19.06 32.46
N LEU A 168 -18.44 18.43 32.29
CA LEU A 168 -18.37 17.11 31.73
C LEU A 168 -18.88 16.08 32.77
N PRO A 169 -19.92 15.30 32.47
CA PRO A 169 -20.43 14.31 33.40
C PRO A 169 -19.40 13.17 33.56
N PRO A 170 -19.41 12.50 34.74
CA PRO A 170 -18.57 11.33 34.95
C PRO A 170 -18.82 10.27 33.89
N ALA A 171 -17.78 9.50 33.56
CA ALA A 171 -17.88 8.42 32.55
C ALA A 171 -19.02 7.45 32.91
N GLY A 172 -19.93 7.22 31.95
CA GLY A 172 -21.08 6.32 32.11
C GLY A 172 -22.38 7.00 32.62
N ALA A 173 -22.37 8.26 32.96
CA ALA A 173 -23.56 8.97 33.48
C ALA A 173 -24.46 9.59 32.39
N ALA A 174 -23.96 9.69 31.13
CA ALA A 174 -24.70 10.32 30.03
C ALA A 174 -25.44 9.28 29.20
N GLY A 175 -26.73 9.48 28.98
CA GLY A 175 -27.50 8.73 27.98
C GLY A 175 -27.14 9.11 26.54
N PRO A 176 -27.45 8.29 25.54
CA PRO A 176 -27.33 8.66 24.14
C PRO A 176 -28.36 9.76 23.78
N GLY A 177 -27.92 10.80 23.04
CA GLY A 177 -28.83 11.77 22.39
C GLY A 177 -29.07 13.09 23.11
N ASP A 178 -28.14 13.54 23.97
CA ASP A 178 -28.17 14.87 24.57
C ASP A 178 -27.32 15.84 23.74
N ASP A 179 -27.95 16.68 22.91
CA ASP A 179 -27.31 17.66 22.03
C ASP A 179 -26.39 18.65 22.79
N SER A 180 -26.76 18.98 24.06
CA SER A 180 -25.92 19.86 24.88
C SER A 180 -24.58 19.22 25.25
N LEU A 181 -24.56 17.90 25.41
CA LEU A 181 -23.32 17.14 25.64
C LEU A 181 -22.48 17.00 24.38
N VAL A 182 -23.08 16.96 23.21
CA VAL A 182 -22.35 16.96 21.94
C VAL A 182 -21.60 18.28 21.78
N GLU A 183 -22.28 19.44 21.98
CA GLU A 183 -21.63 20.75 21.89
C GLU A 183 -20.49 20.90 22.92
N LEU A 184 -20.75 20.51 24.18
CA LEU A 184 -19.73 20.54 25.23
C LEU A 184 -18.50 19.73 24.90
N ARG A 185 -18.70 18.49 24.45
CA ARG A 185 -17.60 17.57 24.08
C ARG A 185 -16.78 18.10 22.92
N GLY A 186 -17.43 18.65 21.89
CA GLY A 186 -16.76 19.27 20.75
C GLY A 186 -15.88 20.44 21.15
N ALA A 187 -16.47 21.41 21.91
CA ALA A 187 -15.71 22.56 22.37
C ALA A 187 -14.56 22.19 23.33
N LEU A 188 -14.80 21.20 24.22
CA LEU A 188 -13.77 20.73 25.15
C LEU A 188 -12.67 19.94 24.43
N ALA A 189 -13.00 19.16 23.39
CA ALA A 189 -12.03 18.46 22.56
C ALA A 189 -11.13 19.43 21.81
N GLU A 190 -11.71 20.47 21.20
CA GLU A 190 -10.96 21.53 20.52
C GLU A 190 -10.05 22.27 21.48
N ALA A 191 -10.58 22.67 22.66
CA ALA A 191 -9.79 23.33 23.68
C ALA A 191 -8.65 22.44 24.20
N THR A 192 -8.89 21.14 24.35
CA THR A 192 -7.89 20.18 24.81
C THR A 192 -6.81 19.92 23.75
N ALA A 193 -7.18 19.84 22.48
CA ALA A 193 -6.23 19.79 21.37
C ALA A 193 -5.37 21.05 21.30
N GLY A 194 -6.00 22.22 21.46
CA GLY A 194 -5.32 23.52 21.41
C GLY A 194 -4.32 23.76 22.55
N VAL A 195 -4.41 23.03 23.67
CA VAL A 195 -3.37 23.04 24.72
C VAL A 195 -2.32 21.93 24.53
N GLY A 196 -2.40 21.15 23.43
CA GLY A 196 -1.41 20.14 23.06
C GLY A 196 -1.63 18.77 23.71
N ASP A 197 -2.77 18.51 24.34
CA ASP A 197 -3.10 17.21 24.93
C ASP A 197 -3.87 16.35 23.92
N ALA A 198 -3.14 15.89 22.88
CA ALA A 198 -3.72 15.12 21.78
C ALA A 198 -4.42 13.82 22.23
N PRO A 199 -3.87 13.00 23.14
CA PRO A 199 -4.57 11.80 23.62
C PRO A 199 -5.94 12.11 24.24
N ALA A 200 -6.02 13.07 25.17
CA ALA A 200 -7.29 13.43 25.81
C ALA A 200 -8.27 14.08 24.82
N ALA A 201 -7.78 14.85 23.85
CA ALA A 201 -8.62 15.42 22.79
C ALA A 201 -9.23 14.32 21.91
N ILE A 202 -8.48 13.27 21.56
CA ILE A 202 -8.97 12.12 20.80
C ILE A 202 -10.10 11.39 21.54
N GLU A 203 -9.98 11.20 22.85
CA GLU A 203 -11.03 10.57 23.65
C GLU A 203 -12.31 11.42 23.66
N LEU A 204 -12.18 12.74 23.73
CA LEU A 204 -13.31 13.66 23.68
C LEU A 204 -13.97 13.68 22.29
N TRP A 205 -13.19 13.68 21.22
CA TRP A 205 -13.70 13.57 19.85
C TRP A 205 -14.40 12.23 19.60
N ASP A 206 -13.89 11.14 20.16
CA ASP A 206 -14.57 9.83 20.09
C ASP A 206 -15.91 9.87 20.83
N ALA A 207 -15.96 10.53 21.99
CA ALA A 207 -17.20 10.73 22.74
C ALA A 207 -18.18 11.69 22.04
N TYR A 208 -17.68 12.72 21.35
CA TYR A 208 -18.46 13.63 20.51
C TYR A 208 -19.12 12.87 19.34
N ALA A 209 -18.36 12.05 18.63
CA ALA A 209 -18.87 11.26 17.50
C ALA A 209 -19.98 10.28 17.91
N ARG A 210 -19.93 9.72 19.12
CA ARG A 210 -20.98 8.79 19.61
C ARG A 210 -22.33 9.45 19.83
N GLY A 211 -22.35 10.73 20.21
CA GLY A 211 -23.59 11.50 20.41
C GLY A 211 -24.05 12.26 19.17
N GLY A 212 -23.18 12.44 18.18
CA GLY A 212 -23.42 13.25 17.00
C GLY A 212 -24.12 12.51 15.84
N HIS A 213 -24.62 13.29 14.88
CA HIS A 213 -25.12 12.84 13.58
C HIS A 213 -23.98 12.71 12.55
N GLU A 214 -24.28 12.45 11.29
CA GLU A 214 -23.23 12.22 10.27
C GLU A 214 -22.24 13.39 10.07
N PRO A 215 -22.66 14.67 10.07
CA PRO A 215 -21.72 15.79 9.97
C PRO A 215 -20.71 15.83 11.13
N GLU A 216 -21.20 15.62 12.37
CA GLU A 216 -20.36 15.61 13.58
C GLU A 216 -19.40 14.42 13.59
N LYS A 217 -19.85 13.24 13.14
CA LYS A 217 -19.01 12.05 13.00
C LYS A 217 -17.91 12.26 11.96
N ALA A 218 -18.25 12.86 10.82
CA ALA A 218 -17.27 13.17 9.78
C ALA A 218 -16.20 14.13 10.28
N TYR A 219 -16.61 15.18 11.00
CA TYR A 219 -15.70 16.16 11.59
C TYR A 219 -14.78 15.53 12.66
N ALA A 220 -15.35 14.73 13.57
CA ALA A 220 -14.56 13.99 14.57
C ALA A 220 -13.55 13.03 13.92
N ARG A 221 -13.91 12.40 12.80
CA ARG A 221 -13.00 11.51 12.05
C ARG A 221 -11.79 12.26 11.55
N GLU A 222 -11.99 13.45 10.99
CA GLU A 222 -10.91 14.31 10.51
C GLU A 222 -9.98 14.72 11.67
N GLN A 223 -10.56 15.21 12.78
CA GLN A 223 -9.80 15.65 13.95
C GLN A 223 -8.99 14.52 14.59
N ILE A 224 -9.59 13.34 14.76
CA ILE A 224 -8.87 12.16 15.31
C ILE A 224 -7.74 11.72 14.37
N THR A 225 -7.96 11.76 13.06
CA THR A 225 -6.93 11.39 12.07
C THR A 225 -5.74 12.35 12.14
N GLU A 226 -5.99 13.65 12.20
CA GLU A 226 -4.96 14.68 12.30
C GLU A 226 -4.16 14.53 13.60
N LEU A 227 -4.84 14.51 14.74
CA LEU A 227 -4.20 14.35 16.05
C LEU A 227 -3.46 13.01 16.17
N GLY A 228 -4.04 11.93 15.63
CA GLY A 228 -3.45 10.59 15.60
C GLY A 228 -2.14 10.54 14.82
N SER A 229 -2.03 11.32 13.73
CA SER A 229 -0.80 11.42 12.92
C SER A 229 0.37 12.06 13.67
N GLN A 230 0.08 12.84 14.71
CA GLN A 230 1.08 13.53 15.54
C GLN A 230 1.56 12.68 16.72
N LEU A 231 0.87 11.57 17.02
CA LEU A 231 1.25 10.69 18.13
C LEU A 231 2.45 9.80 17.77
N SER A 232 3.33 9.62 18.77
CA SER A 232 4.31 8.52 18.67
C SER A 232 3.59 7.17 18.69
N PRO A 233 4.19 6.09 18.12
CA PRO A 233 3.58 4.76 18.16
C PRO A 233 3.17 4.29 19.55
N ASP A 234 3.99 4.59 20.58
CA ASP A 234 3.69 4.23 21.97
C ASP A 234 2.53 5.03 22.55
N ALA A 235 2.43 6.33 22.25
CA ALA A 235 1.31 7.17 22.64
C ALA A 235 0.03 6.71 21.93
N ALA A 236 0.10 6.37 20.64
CA ALA A 236 -1.02 5.83 19.89
C ALA A 236 -1.53 4.51 20.48
N LEU A 237 -0.63 3.61 20.90
CA LEU A 237 -0.99 2.36 21.57
C LEU A 237 -1.68 2.60 22.92
N GLN A 238 -1.19 3.54 23.73
CA GLN A 238 -1.82 3.89 25.00
C GLN A 238 -3.21 4.50 24.79
N THR A 239 -3.35 5.45 23.85
CA THR A 239 -4.63 6.07 23.50
C THR A 239 -5.62 5.04 22.93
N PHE A 240 -5.15 4.12 22.07
CA PHE A 240 -5.97 3.03 21.54
C PHE A 240 -6.53 2.14 22.66
N ARG A 241 -5.70 1.78 23.65
CA ARG A 241 -6.12 0.92 24.77
C ARG A 241 -7.10 1.62 25.72
N ALA A 242 -6.93 2.92 25.94
CA ALA A 242 -7.84 3.74 26.75
C ALA A 242 -9.18 4.00 26.03
N ALA A 243 -9.16 4.10 24.70
CA ALA A 243 -10.33 4.43 23.91
C ALA A 243 -11.46 3.40 24.04
N THR A 244 -12.69 3.87 23.89
CA THR A 244 -13.90 3.04 23.96
C THR A 244 -13.88 1.89 22.94
N PRO A 245 -14.19 0.66 23.36
CA PRO A 245 -14.30 -0.47 22.45
C PRO A 245 -15.30 -0.18 21.31
N ARG A 246 -14.93 -0.51 20.09
CA ARG A 246 -15.70 -0.24 18.86
C ARG A 246 -15.95 1.25 18.59
N GLY A 247 -15.19 2.16 19.23
CA GLY A 247 -15.24 3.58 19.00
C GLY A 247 -14.42 4.02 17.77
N LEU A 248 -14.62 5.29 17.39
CA LEU A 248 -13.94 5.90 16.24
C LEU A 248 -12.43 6.02 16.46
N ALA A 249 -11.98 6.30 17.69
CA ALA A 249 -10.56 6.37 18.02
C ALA A 249 -9.84 5.04 17.81
N ARG A 250 -10.43 3.89 18.21
CA ARG A 250 -9.86 2.57 17.91
C ARG A 250 -9.83 2.27 16.43
N ALA A 251 -10.89 2.68 15.70
CA ALA A 251 -10.99 2.51 14.26
C ALA A 251 -9.83 3.18 13.50
N LEU A 252 -9.39 4.35 13.97
CA LEU A 252 -8.42 5.19 13.26
C LEU A 252 -6.98 5.05 13.77
N LEU A 253 -6.76 4.69 15.04
CA LEU A 253 -5.43 4.57 15.63
C LEU A 253 -4.82 3.16 15.51
N GLY A 254 -5.55 2.18 14.99
CA GLY A 254 -5.14 0.77 14.99
C GLY A 254 -3.77 0.51 14.37
N GLU A 255 -3.47 1.09 13.22
CA GLU A 255 -2.18 0.88 12.52
C GLU A 255 -1.01 1.49 13.32
N ALA A 256 -1.16 2.72 13.81
CA ALA A 256 -0.13 3.37 14.64
C ALA A 256 0.12 2.59 15.94
N ALA A 257 -0.95 2.11 16.58
CA ALA A 257 -0.85 1.29 17.79
C ALA A 257 -0.20 -0.08 17.54
N ALA A 258 -0.56 -0.75 16.43
CA ALA A 258 0.06 -2.03 16.03
C ALA A 258 1.54 -1.87 15.68
N SER A 259 1.94 -0.73 15.10
CA SER A 259 3.34 -0.40 14.80
C SER A 259 4.21 -0.40 16.06
N ALA A 260 3.71 0.12 17.19
CA ALA A 260 4.43 0.09 18.46
C ALA A 260 4.75 -1.34 18.93
N LEU A 261 3.81 -2.28 18.78
CA LEU A 261 3.99 -3.68 19.15
C LEU A 261 4.92 -4.42 18.20
N ARG A 262 4.81 -4.15 16.89
CA ARG A 262 5.74 -4.70 15.89
C ARG A 262 7.17 -4.25 16.15
N GLY A 263 7.39 -2.98 16.51
CA GLY A 263 8.70 -2.45 16.89
C GLY A 263 9.32 -3.15 18.11
N ARG A 264 8.49 -3.78 18.95
CA ARG A 264 8.91 -4.58 20.13
C ARG A 264 8.98 -6.08 19.85
N GLY A 265 8.72 -6.53 18.60
CA GLY A 265 8.67 -7.94 18.22
C GLY A 265 7.38 -8.66 18.63
N ASP A 266 6.38 -7.98 19.15
CA ASP A 266 5.09 -8.55 19.53
C ASP A 266 4.11 -8.57 18.34
N SER A 267 4.30 -9.52 17.44
CA SER A 267 3.44 -9.71 16.27
C SER A 267 2.02 -10.19 16.64
N ALA A 268 1.89 -10.97 17.72
CA ALA A 268 0.59 -11.47 18.15
C ALA A 268 -0.28 -10.33 18.70
N GLY A 269 0.28 -9.49 19.58
CA GLY A 269 -0.41 -8.32 20.10
C GLY A 269 -0.73 -7.32 18.98
N ALA A 270 0.15 -7.13 18.00
CA ALA A 270 -0.14 -6.28 16.84
C ALA A 270 -1.33 -6.79 16.01
N SER A 271 -1.43 -8.10 15.80
CA SER A 271 -2.58 -8.71 15.10
C SER A 271 -3.89 -8.55 15.87
N GLU A 272 -3.86 -8.65 17.20
CA GLU A 272 -5.02 -8.40 18.05
C GLU A 272 -5.51 -6.96 17.95
N ILE A 273 -4.60 -5.98 18.03
CA ILE A 273 -4.90 -4.55 17.83
C ILE A 273 -5.54 -4.31 16.46
N MET A 274 -4.99 -4.89 15.39
CA MET A 274 -5.54 -4.73 14.04
C MET A 274 -6.93 -5.36 13.89
N SER A 275 -7.17 -6.50 14.52
CA SER A 275 -8.49 -7.15 14.54
C SER A 275 -9.52 -6.28 15.27
N ASP A 276 -9.18 -5.71 16.41
CA ASP A 276 -10.07 -4.80 17.17
C ASP A 276 -10.32 -3.49 16.40
N ALA A 277 -9.29 -2.92 15.77
CA ALA A 277 -9.43 -1.74 14.92
C ALA A 277 -10.37 -2.00 13.74
N ALA A 278 -10.25 -3.15 13.09
CA ALA A 278 -11.13 -3.55 12.00
C ALA A 278 -12.60 -3.68 12.45
N ALA A 279 -12.84 -4.34 13.59
CA ALA A 279 -14.19 -4.42 14.17
C ALA A 279 -14.73 -3.03 14.54
N SER A 280 -13.86 -2.12 14.98
CA SER A 280 -14.21 -0.74 15.31
C SER A 280 -14.53 0.08 14.07
N ARG A 281 -13.87 -0.13 12.94
CA ARG A 281 -14.15 0.54 11.65
C ARG A 281 -15.55 0.19 11.13
N VAL A 282 -15.92 -1.09 11.21
CA VAL A 282 -17.28 -1.52 10.87
C VAL A 282 -18.31 -0.88 11.82
N ALA A 283 -18.05 -0.90 13.12
CA ALA A 283 -18.97 -0.33 14.12
C ALA A 283 -19.13 1.20 14.00
N ALA A 284 -18.09 1.89 13.56
CA ALA A 284 -18.08 3.34 13.32
C ALA A 284 -18.65 3.72 11.94
N GLY A 285 -19.09 2.75 11.11
CA GLY A 285 -19.62 3.01 9.78
C GLY A 285 -18.58 3.50 8.76
N ILE A 286 -17.28 3.29 9.05
CA ILE A 286 -16.20 3.61 8.11
C ILE A 286 -16.16 2.54 7.02
N ASP A 287 -16.26 1.27 7.43
CA ASP A 287 -16.33 0.12 6.52
C ASP A 287 -17.74 -0.45 6.55
N GLN A 288 -18.25 -0.93 5.41
CA GLN A 288 -19.59 -1.52 5.36
C GLN A 288 -19.61 -2.89 6.08
N PRO A 289 -20.74 -3.28 6.72
CA PRO A 289 -20.89 -4.63 7.27
C PRO A 289 -20.79 -5.65 6.12
N GLY A 290 -19.72 -6.44 6.11
CA GLY A 290 -19.42 -7.37 5.01
C GLY A 290 -18.24 -6.94 4.14
N GLU A 291 -17.80 -5.68 4.15
CA GLU A 291 -16.45 -5.32 3.73
C GLU A 291 -15.46 -5.90 4.75
N ARG A 292 -14.86 -7.00 4.37
CA ARG A 292 -13.81 -7.63 5.18
C ARG A 292 -12.67 -6.64 5.34
N ALA A 293 -12.23 -6.45 6.57
CA ALA A 293 -11.08 -5.58 6.87
C ALA A 293 -9.90 -5.90 5.93
N PRO A 294 -9.29 -4.90 5.29
CA PRO A 294 -8.29 -5.13 4.22
C PRO A 294 -7.02 -5.84 4.68
N ALA A 295 -6.80 -6.06 5.97
CA ALA A 295 -5.49 -6.43 6.48
C ALA A 295 -5.29 -7.91 6.82
N ALA A 296 -6.31 -8.71 7.03
CA ALA A 296 -6.10 -10.07 7.51
C ALA A 296 -5.65 -11.03 6.39
N GLY A 297 -6.25 -10.96 5.20
CA GLY A 297 -6.10 -11.97 4.17
C GLY A 297 -6.58 -13.35 4.62
N ASP A 298 -7.14 -14.11 3.72
CA ASP A 298 -7.52 -15.50 3.98
C ASP A 298 -6.36 -16.42 3.56
N PRO A 299 -5.69 -17.13 4.49
CA PRO A 299 -4.58 -18.02 4.14
C PRO A 299 -5.00 -19.18 3.24
N GLY A 300 -6.30 -19.46 3.13
CA GLY A 300 -6.86 -20.42 2.20
C GLY A 300 -7.11 -19.86 0.80
N ARG A 301 -6.86 -18.56 0.53
CA ARG A 301 -7.15 -17.92 -0.76
C ARG A 301 -5.93 -17.20 -1.33
N LEU A 302 -5.55 -17.57 -2.54
CA LEU A 302 -4.42 -16.98 -3.28
C LEU A 302 -4.92 -16.28 -4.54
N GLY A 303 -4.61 -15.01 -4.70
CA GLY A 303 -4.91 -14.24 -5.90
C GLY A 303 -3.94 -14.51 -7.05
N LEU A 304 -4.47 -14.53 -8.25
CA LEU A 304 -3.70 -14.55 -9.49
C LEU A 304 -4.15 -13.35 -10.35
N GLU A 305 -3.25 -12.40 -10.56
CA GLU A 305 -3.42 -11.26 -11.45
C GLU A 305 -2.65 -11.55 -12.73
N LEU A 306 -3.34 -11.97 -13.78
CA LEU A 306 -2.72 -12.53 -14.98
C LEU A 306 -3.17 -11.80 -16.23
N ALA A 307 -2.26 -11.58 -17.18
CA ALA A 307 -2.63 -11.12 -18.51
C ALA A 307 -3.25 -12.31 -19.31
N LEU A 308 -4.56 -12.51 -19.18
CA LEU A 308 -5.26 -13.57 -19.91
C LEU A 308 -5.82 -13.09 -21.26
N SER A 309 -5.61 -11.81 -21.59
CA SER A 309 -5.94 -11.19 -22.86
C SER A 309 -4.80 -10.29 -23.36
N GLY A 310 -4.85 -9.89 -24.65
CA GLY A 310 -3.84 -9.03 -25.25
C GLY A 310 -2.51 -9.72 -25.55
N ARG A 311 -1.45 -8.93 -25.78
CA ARG A 311 -0.15 -9.44 -26.27
C ARG A 311 0.61 -10.32 -25.27
N PHE A 312 0.33 -10.20 -23.99
CA PHE A 312 0.96 -10.99 -22.92
C PHE A 312 0.15 -12.20 -22.50
N GLN A 313 -0.97 -12.50 -23.19
CA GLN A 313 -1.80 -13.67 -22.93
C GLN A 313 -1.01 -14.97 -22.81
N PRO A 314 -0.01 -15.28 -23.67
CA PRO A 314 0.76 -16.52 -23.53
C PRO A 314 1.51 -16.61 -22.19
N VAL A 315 1.98 -15.49 -21.64
CA VAL A 315 2.67 -15.43 -20.35
C VAL A 315 1.68 -15.64 -19.19
N GLY A 316 0.52 -15.00 -19.24
CA GLY A 316 -0.54 -15.18 -18.24
C GLY A 316 -1.08 -16.59 -18.19
N GLU A 317 -1.34 -17.20 -19.37
CA GLU A 317 -1.78 -18.60 -19.48
C GLU A 317 -0.73 -19.58 -18.97
N ALA A 318 0.55 -19.35 -19.26
CA ALA A 318 1.65 -20.16 -18.76
C ALA A 318 1.71 -20.12 -17.23
N ALA A 319 1.59 -18.92 -16.65
CA ALA A 319 1.56 -18.73 -15.19
C ALA A 319 0.32 -19.40 -14.56
N LEU A 320 -0.85 -19.31 -15.18
CA LEU A 320 -2.07 -19.96 -14.72
C LEU A 320 -1.91 -21.49 -14.66
N ARG A 321 -1.41 -22.12 -15.74
CA ARG A 321 -1.16 -23.57 -15.78
C ARG A 321 -0.23 -24.03 -14.67
N ALA A 322 0.84 -23.29 -14.44
CA ALA A 322 1.80 -23.59 -13.37
C ALA A 322 1.21 -23.41 -11.97
N ALA A 323 0.42 -22.34 -11.75
CA ALA A 323 -0.26 -22.10 -10.48
C ALA A 323 -1.28 -23.21 -10.16
N MET A 324 -2.06 -23.64 -11.16
CA MET A 324 -3.00 -24.77 -11.02
C MET A 324 -2.26 -26.06 -10.66
N LEU A 325 -1.10 -26.32 -11.27
CA LEU A 325 -0.29 -27.49 -10.94
C LEU A 325 0.30 -27.40 -9.54
N ALA A 326 0.75 -26.22 -9.11
CA ALA A 326 1.33 -26.00 -7.79
C ALA A 326 0.31 -26.17 -6.66
N THR A 327 -0.94 -25.75 -6.87
CA THR A 327 -2.01 -25.91 -5.87
C THR A 327 -2.64 -27.30 -5.91
N GLY A 328 -2.65 -27.99 -7.07
CA GLY A 328 -3.35 -29.25 -7.24
C GLY A 328 -4.85 -29.12 -6.97
N SER A 329 -5.44 -30.14 -6.32
CA SER A 329 -6.85 -30.08 -5.90
C SER A 329 -6.96 -29.19 -4.65
N PRO A 330 -7.91 -28.22 -4.62
CA PRO A 330 -8.18 -27.40 -3.42
C PRO A 330 -8.47 -28.26 -2.16
N ALA A 331 -9.08 -29.42 -2.35
CA ALA A 331 -9.33 -30.35 -1.24
C ALA A 331 -8.04 -30.93 -0.65
N ALA A 332 -6.97 -31.03 -1.43
CA ALA A 332 -5.68 -31.57 -0.98
C ALA A 332 -4.78 -30.51 -0.33
N THR A 333 -4.88 -29.27 -0.78
CA THR A 333 -3.97 -28.17 -0.34
C THR A 333 -4.62 -27.16 0.58
N GLY A 334 -5.95 -27.13 0.65
CA GLY A 334 -6.70 -26.12 1.41
C GLY A 334 -6.58 -24.69 0.85
N MET A 335 -5.99 -24.52 -0.34
CA MET A 335 -5.78 -23.20 -0.95
C MET A 335 -6.57 -23.07 -2.26
N GLN A 336 -7.43 -22.07 -2.31
CA GLN A 336 -8.24 -21.71 -3.48
C GLN A 336 -7.54 -20.62 -4.29
N LEU A 337 -7.49 -20.81 -5.62
CA LEU A 337 -7.03 -19.77 -6.55
C LEU A 337 -8.18 -18.86 -6.94
N VAL A 338 -7.95 -17.56 -6.85
CA VAL A 338 -8.85 -16.50 -7.32
C VAL A 338 -8.17 -15.75 -8.45
N VAL A 339 -8.72 -15.88 -9.68
CA VAL A 339 -8.07 -15.37 -10.89
C VAL A 339 -8.75 -14.09 -11.35
N ARG A 340 -7.93 -13.09 -11.73
CA ARG A 340 -8.36 -11.87 -12.43
C ARG A 340 -7.56 -11.71 -13.71
N ASP A 341 -8.22 -11.22 -14.76
CA ASP A 341 -7.57 -10.83 -16.01
C ASP A 341 -7.13 -9.37 -15.91
N ALA A 342 -5.83 -9.15 -15.87
CA ALA A 342 -5.24 -7.82 -15.87
C ALA A 342 -5.46 -7.07 -17.20
N GLY A 343 -5.95 -7.76 -18.24
CA GLY A 343 -6.11 -7.19 -19.56
C GLY A 343 -4.79 -6.65 -20.12
N GLY A 344 -4.89 -5.59 -20.91
CA GLY A 344 -3.72 -4.92 -21.49
C GLY A 344 -3.51 -3.48 -20.99
N SER A 345 -4.20 -3.06 -19.91
CA SER A 345 -4.15 -1.69 -19.42
C SER A 345 -3.82 -1.60 -17.92
N PRO A 346 -3.18 -0.49 -17.48
CA PRO A 346 -2.90 -0.25 -16.07
C PRO A 346 -4.16 -0.17 -15.20
N GLU A 347 -5.26 0.33 -15.77
CA GLU A 347 -6.54 0.48 -15.08
C GLU A 347 -7.10 -0.89 -14.69
N HIS A 348 -7.16 -1.84 -15.63
CA HIS A 348 -7.64 -3.21 -15.38
C HIS A 348 -6.75 -3.94 -14.35
N ALA A 349 -5.42 -3.77 -14.45
CA ALA A 349 -4.50 -4.36 -13.48
C ALA A 349 -4.72 -3.78 -12.08
N THR A 350 -5.03 -2.48 -11.97
CA THR A 350 -5.32 -1.83 -10.69
C THR A 350 -6.64 -2.33 -10.10
N GLU A 351 -7.70 -2.37 -10.91
CA GLU A 351 -9.01 -2.89 -10.51
C GLU A 351 -8.95 -4.35 -10.06
N GLY A 352 -8.20 -5.20 -10.79
CA GLY A 352 -8.00 -6.60 -10.45
C GLY A 352 -7.31 -6.79 -9.10
N VAL A 353 -6.23 -6.05 -8.84
CA VAL A 353 -5.53 -6.07 -7.54
C VAL A 353 -6.42 -5.57 -6.42
N GLU A 354 -7.21 -4.50 -6.63
CA GLU A 354 -8.15 -3.99 -5.63
C GLU A 354 -9.26 -4.99 -5.31
N ASP A 355 -9.83 -5.64 -6.32
CA ASP A 355 -10.86 -6.66 -6.13
C ASP A 355 -10.30 -7.90 -5.39
N LEU A 356 -9.11 -8.38 -5.75
CA LEU A 356 -8.42 -9.45 -5.04
C LEU A 356 -8.12 -9.07 -3.58
N SER A 357 -7.80 -7.80 -3.33
CA SER A 357 -7.49 -7.31 -1.99
C SER A 357 -8.72 -7.15 -1.12
N ARG A 358 -9.74 -6.44 -1.61
CA ARG A 358 -10.93 -6.04 -0.84
C ARG A 358 -12.06 -7.05 -0.98
N GLY A 359 -12.45 -7.36 -2.22
CA GLY A 359 -13.59 -8.23 -2.51
C GLY A 359 -13.32 -9.67 -2.11
N GLU A 360 -12.16 -10.20 -2.49
CA GLU A 360 -11.83 -11.61 -2.32
C GLU A 360 -10.97 -11.91 -1.08
N SER A 361 -10.42 -10.88 -0.44
CA SER A 361 -9.63 -11.00 0.79
C SER A 361 -8.47 -12.02 0.70
N VAL A 362 -7.79 -12.13 -0.45
CA VAL A 362 -6.68 -13.07 -0.62
C VAL A 362 -5.50 -12.73 0.29
N ILE A 363 -4.72 -13.74 0.71
CA ILE A 363 -3.53 -13.53 1.54
C ILE A 363 -2.38 -12.87 0.78
N GLY A 364 -2.24 -13.17 -0.51
CA GLY A 364 -1.22 -12.63 -1.41
C GLY A 364 -1.63 -12.82 -2.85
N VAL A 365 -0.89 -12.21 -3.77
CA VAL A 365 -1.14 -12.28 -5.22
C VAL A 365 0.12 -12.67 -5.96
N VAL A 366 -0.01 -13.59 -6.92
CA VAL A 366 1.02 -13.83 -7.96
C VAL A 366 0.58 -13.08 -9.22
N ALA A 367 1.45 -12.18 -9.70
CA ALA A 367 1.17 -11.33 -10.85
C ALA A 367 2.06 -11.69 -12.05
N ALA A 368 1.43 -12.04 -13.17
CA ALA A 368 2.09 -12.27 -14.48
C ALA A 368 1.44 -11.35 -15.52
N ILE A 369 1.86 -10.10 -15.52
CA ILE A 369 1.30 -9.01 -16.31
C ILE A 369 2.42 -8.21 -16.99
N ASP A 370 2.08 -7.28 -17.88
CA ASP A 370 3.08 -6.31 -18.38
C ASP A 370 3.61 -5.48 -17.19
N PRO A 371 4.92 -5.51 -16.91
CA PRO A 371 5.48 -4.77 -15.78
C PRO A 371 5.20 -3.26 -15.80
N ARG A 372 4.92 -2.70 -17.00
CA ARG A 372 4.57 -1.30 -17.17
C ARG A 372 3.13 -0.97 -16.79
N THR A 373 2.29 -2.00 -16.61
CA THR A 373 0.89 -1.85 -16.17
C THR A 373 0.73 -1.99 -14.67
N LEU A 374 1.78 -2.41 -13.95
CA LEU A 374 1.76 -2.38 -12.49
C LEU A 374 1.69 -0.93 -12.02
N PRO A 375 0.73 -0.58 -11.18
CA PRO A 375 0.62 0.76 -10.59
C PRO A 375 1.70 0.93 -9.52
N LEU A 376 2.96 1.01 -9.94
CA LEU A 376 4.11 1.32 -9.10
C LEU A 376 4.25 2.85 -9.13
N GLU A 377 3.75 3.53 -8.12
CA GLU A 377 3.87 4.98 -8.01
C GLU A 377 5.30 5.39 -7.68
N ASP A 378 5.83 6.32 -8.46
CA ASP A 378 7.24 6.78 -8.41
C ASP A 378 7.52 7.71 -7.19
N ASP A 379 6.48 8.12 -6.45
CA ASP A 379 6.54 9.13 -5.39
C ASP A 379 6.71 8.57 -3.96
N GLY A 380 6.89 7.25 -3.82
CA GLY A 380 6.96 6.60 -2.50
C GLY A 380 5.60 6.50 -1.82
N SER A 381 4.52 6.99 -2.43
CA SER A 381 3.18 6.68 -2.04
C SER A 381 2.82 5.29 -2.57
N THR A 382 2.19 4.55 -1.72
CA THR A 382 1.98 3.12 -1.87
C THR A 382 1.10 2.80 -3.06
N ALA A 383 1.63 2.08 -4.04
CA ALA A 383 0.84 1.41 -5.07
C ALA A 383 -0.39 0.71 -4.46
N SER A 384 -1.44 0.52 -5.25
CA SER A 384 -2.73 -0.03 -4.79
C SER A 384 -2.60 -1.29 -3.92
N GLY A 385 -1.66 -2.18 -4.24
CA GLY A 385 -1.33 -3.35 -3.42
C GLY A 385 -0.72 -3.01 -2.06
N SER A 386 0.06 -1.93 -1.98
CA SER A 386 0.67 -1.44 -0.74
C SER A 386 -0.32 -0.70 0.15
N ARG A 387 -1.33 -0.03 -0.40
CA ARG A 387 -2.42 0.60 0.38
C ARG A 387 -3.14 -0.40 1.28
N HIS A 388 -3.10 -1.68 0.94
CA HIS A 388 -3.79 -2.74 1.68
C HIS A 388 -2.83 -3.76 2.32
N GLY A 389 -1.51 -3.49 2.29
CA GLY A 389 -0.51 -4.43 2.79
C GLY A 389 -0.53 -5.79 2.08
N LEU A 390 -1.03 -5.85 0.84
CA LEU A 390 -1.16 -7.09 0.06
C LEU A 390 0.20 -7.48 -0.53
N PRO A 391 0.79 -8.64 -0.16
CA PRO A 391 2.00 -9.12 -0.80
C PRO A 391 1.76 -9.48 -2.27
N LEU A 392 2.53 -8.86 -3.19
CA LEU A 392 2.54 -9.18 -4.61
C LEU A 392 3.85 -9.87 -4.98
N LEU A 393 3.77 -11.06 -5.57
CA LEU A 393 4.90 -11.76 -6.17
C LEU A 393 4.81 -11.61 -7.69
N VAL A 394 5.65 -10.75 -8.25
CA VAL A 394 5.60 -10.38 -9.67
C VAL A 394 6.59 -11.20 -10.48
N LEU A 395 6.14 -11.78 -11.60
CA LEU A 395 6.99 -12.51 -12.53
C LEU A 395 7.79 -11.53 -13.42
N ASP A 396 8.52 -10.65 -12.76
CA ASP A 396 9.44 -9.70 -13.38
C ASP A 396 10.70 -9.52 -12.54
N SER A 397 11.70 -8.84 -13.10
CA SER A 397 12.98 -8.57 -12.44
C SER A 397 13.01 -7.28 -11.62
N GLY A 398 11.99 -6.45 -11.71
CA GLY A 398 11.87 -5.19 -10.97
C GLY A 398 12.83 -4.09 -11.41
N SER A 399 12.65 -2.91 -10.82
CA SER A 399 13.47 -1.72 -11.09
C SER A 399 14.65 -1.52 -10.14
N GLY A 400 14.87 -2.43 -9.19
CA GLY A 400 15.92 -2.33 -8.17
C GLY A 400 15.55 -1.43 -6.98
N LYS A 401 14.30 -0.99 -6.87
CA LYS A 401 13.78 -0.26 -5.70
C LYS A 401 12.66 -1.06 -5.05
N PRO A 402 12.61 -1.15 -3.70
CA PRO A 402 11.50 -1.78 -3.02
C PRO A 402 10.23 -0.93 -3.20
N VAL A 403 9.09 -1.57 -3.45
CA VAL A 403 7.80 -0.91 -3.57
C VAL A 403 6.82 -1.65 -2.68
N GLY A 404 6.54 -1.11 -1.51
CA GLY A 404 5.64 -1.70 -0.54
C GLY A 404 5.95 -3.17 -0.25
N SER A 405 4.93 -4.04 -0.36
CA SER A 405 5.07 -5.50 -0.22
C SER A 405 5.18 -6.22 -1.57
N THR A 406 5.76 -5.58 -2.59
CA THR A 406 5.95 -6.19 -3.92
C THR A 406 7.31 -6.87 -4.00
N PHE A 407 7.33 -8.14 -4.41
CA PHE A 407 8.51 -9.00 -4.55
C PHE A 407 8.68 -9.42 -6.01
N PHE A 408 9.91 -9.31 -6.53
CA PHE A 408 10.23 -9.61 -7.92
C PHE A 408 10.94 -10.96 -8.03
N LEU A 409 10.35 -11.89 -8.77
CA LEU A 409 10.80 -13.28 -8.81
C LEU A 409 11.89 -13.57 -9.83
N VAL A 410 12.01 -12.77 -10.86
CA VAL A 410 12.94 -13.05 -11.95
C VAL A 410 14.28 -12.37 -11.67
N HIS A 411 15.37 -13.11 -11.80
CA HIS A 411 16.70 -12.49 -11.74
C HIS A 411 16.86 -11.49 -12.88
N THR A 412 17.38 -10.30 -12.59
CA THR A 412 17.68 -9.31 -13.61
C THR A 412 18.67 -9.89 -14.64
N ALA A 413 18.59 -9.44 -15.89
CA ALA A 413 19.56 -9.84 -16.91
C ALA A 413 21.01 -9.55 -16.47
N SER A 414 21.22 -8.44 -15.76
CA SER A 414 22.53 -8.09 -15.18
C SER A 414 22.97 -9.04 -14.07
N ALA A 415 22.07 -9.52 -13.19
CA ALA A 415 22.42 -10.52 -12.17
C ALA A 415 22.84 -11.85 -12.79
N ARG A 416 22.12 -12.29 -13.83
CA ARG A 416 22.47 -13.49 -14.62
C ARG A 416 23.81 -13.33 -15.33
N ALA A 417 24.05 -12.18 -15.96
CA ALA A 417 25.31 -11.85 -16.60
C ALA A 417 26.47 -11.79 -15.61
N ARG A 418 26.25 -11.22 -14.42
CA ARG A 418 27.23 -11.18 -13.32
C ARG A 418 27.65 -12.59 -12.89
N ALA A 419 26.70 -13.51 -12.72
CA ALA A 419 27.01 -14.89 -12.36
C ALA A 419 27.90 -15.58 -13.39
N LEU A 420 27.63 -15.35 -14.70
CA LEU A 420 28.48 -15.84 -15.81
C LEU A 420 29.87 -15.22 -15.76
N ALA A 421 29.99 -13.89 -15.60
CA ALA A 421 31.26 -13.18 -15.53
C ALA A 421 32.12 -13.68 -14.37
N GLN A 422 31.55 -13.75 -13.17
CA GLN A 422 32.23 -14.24 -11.97
C GLN A 422 32.69 -15.69 -12.11
N THR A 423 31.89 -16.54 -12.74
CA THR A 423 32.26 -17.94 -12.98
C THR A 423 33.45 -18.02 -13.94
N ALA A 424 33.44 -17.30 -15.07
CA ALA A 424 34.57 -17.29 -15.99
C ALA A 424 35.85 -16.71 -15.33
N LEU A 425 35.73 -15.66 -14.52
CA LEU A 425 36.84 -15.09 -13.77
C LEU A 425 37.44 -16.07 -12.76
N ARG A 426 36.59 -16.84 -12.04
CA ARG A 426 37.06 -17.93 -11.15
C ARG A 426 37.77 -19.04 -11.89
N MET A 427 37.38 -19.35 -13.10
CA MET A 427 38.09 -20.29 -13.99
C MET A 427 39.46 -19.76 -14.41
N GLY A 428 39.78 -18.48 -14.18
CA GLY A 428 41.05 -17.85 -14.55
C GLY A 428 41.02 -17.04 -15.85
N ALA A 429 39.84 -16.83 -16.43
CA ALA A 429 39.70 -15.98 -17.63
C ALA A 429 40.02 -14.51 -17.32
N ARG A 430 40.69 -13.82 -18.26
CA ARG A 430 41.06 -12.40 -18.11
C ARG A 430 40.69 -11.54 -19.31
N ASP A 431 40.67 -12.10 -20.53
CA ASP A 431 40.38 -11.37 -21.77
C ASP A 431 38.98 -11.72 -22.31
N PHE A 432 38.12 -10.72 -22.30
CA PHE A 432 36.71 -10.88 -22.65
C PHE A 432 36.36 -10.07 -23.89
N ALA A 433 35.52 -10.60 -24.76
CA ALA A 433 34.84 -9.86 -25.80
C ALA A 433 33.34 -9.91 -25.60
N LEU A 434 32.67 -8.82 -25.93
CA LEU A 434 31.21 -8.65 -25.79
C LEU A 434 30.59 -8.48 -27.16
N ILE A 435 29.47 -9.12 -27.39
CA ILE A 435 28.63 -8.97 -28.59
C ILE A 435 27.15 -8.91 -28.21
N GLY A 436 26.40 -7.98 -28.77
CA GLY A 436 24.97 -7.87 -28.51
C GLY A 436 24.27 -6.89 -29.43
N PRO A 437 22.93 -6.84 -29.39
CA PRO A 437 22.16 -5.95 -30.26
C PRO A 437 22.37 -4.48 -29.89
N ASP A 438 22.24 -3.61 -30.89
CA ASP A 438 22.27 -2.15 -30.74
C ASP A 438 20.89 -1.64 -30.28
N THR A 439 20.49 -2.09 -29.09
CA THR A 439 19.27 -1.68 -28.37
C THR A 439 19.67 -1.14 -27.01
N ALA A 440 18.76 -0.37 -26.37
CA ALA A 440 18.99 0.12 -25.01
C ALA A 440 19.26 -1.02 -24.01
N ALA A 441 18.48 -2.12 -24.09
CA ALA A 441 18.63 -3.30 -23.23
C ALA A 441 19.96 -4.03 -23.50
N GLY A 442 20.31 -4.28 -24.77
CA GLY A 442 21.56 -4.93 -25.15
C GLY A 442 22.79 -4.11 -24.72
N LYS A 443 22.74 -2.78 -24.88
CA LYS A 443 23.78 -1.88 -24.41
C LYS A 443 23.91 -1.90 -22.89
N ALA A 444 22.80 -1.80 -22.16
CA ALA A 444 22.79 -1.83 -20.70
C ALA A 444 23.38 -3.14 -20.16
N LEU A 445 23.02 -4.28 -20.76
CA LEU A 445 23.52 -5.59 -20.38
C LEU A 445 25.03 -5.72 -20.62
N ARG A 446 25.56 -5.25 -21.78
CA ARG A 446 27.01 -5.23 -22.04
C ARG A 446 27.75 -4.32 -21.08
N VAL A 447 27.19 -3.14 -20.76
CA VAL A 447 27.78 -2.21 -19.78
C VAL A 447 27.87 -2.85 -18.38
N ALA A 448 26.81 -3.51 -17.92
CA ALA A 448 26.78 -4.21 -16.64
C ALA A 448 27.82 -5.34 -16.62
N PHE A 449 27.84 -6.21 -17.63
CA PHE A 449 28.81 -7.30 -17.73
C PHE A 449 30.26 -6.78 -17.75
N LYS A 450 30.53 -5.71 -18.49
CA LYS A 450 31.85 -5.06 -18.54
C LYS A 450 32.27 -4.57 -17.16
N GLY A 451 31.35 -3.95 -16.40
CA GLY A 451 31.61 -3.51 -15.03
C GLY A 451 32.04 -4.67 -14.13
N ASP A 452 31.29 -5.79 -14.17
CA ASP A 452 31.59 -6.99 -13.39
C ASP A 452 32.93 -7.63 -13.76
N VAL A 453 33.25 -7.70 -15.07
CA VAL A 453 34.55 -8.19 -15.56
C VAL A 453 35.70 -7.34 -15.04
N VAL A 454 35.60 -6.01 -15.14
CA VAL A 454 36.65 -5.08 -14.71
C VAL A 454 36.83 -5.13 -13.20
N ALA A 455 35.73 -5.14 -12.44
CA ALA A 455 35.76 -5.25 -10.97
C ALA A 455 36.42 -6.57 -10.51
N GLY A 456 36.27 -7.67 -11.30
CA GLY A 456 36.95 -8.94 -11.02
C GLY A 456 38.37 -9.08 -11.58
N GLY A 457 38.96 -8.00 -12.05
CA GLY A 457 40.34 -7.98 -12.55
C GLY A 457 40.52 -8.51 -13.98
N GLY A 458 39.43 -8.65 -14.73
CA GLY A 458 39.42 -8.98 -16.16
C GLY A 458 39.54 -7.74 -17.05
N LYS A 459 39.69 -7.96 -18.34
CA LYS A 459 39.79 -6.91 -19.37
C LYS A 459 38.82 -7.20 -20.51
N VAL A 460 38.07 -6.19 -20.94
CA VAL A 460 37.27 -6.24 -22.15
C VAL A 460 38.10 -5.80 -23.34
N THR A 461 38.40 -6.73 -24.23
CA THR A 461 39.28 -6.52 -25.41
C THR A 461 38.50 -6.09 -26.65
N ALA A 462 37.18 -6.39 -26.72
CA ALA A 462 36.25 -5.91 -27.75
C ALA A 462 34.84 -5.77 -27.15
N ASP A 463 34.12 -4.74 -27.56
CA ASP A 463 32.70 -4.53 -27.27
C ASP A 463 32.01 -4.10 -28.57
N VAL A 464 31.30 -5.02 -29.18
CA VAL A 464 30.71 -4.85 -30.52
C VAL A 464 29.20 -5.02 -30.50
N SER A 465 28.51 -4.22 -31.31
CA SER A 465 27.06 -4.31 -31.47
C SER A 465 26.65 -4.60 -32.90
N TYR A 466 25.44 -5.11 -33.06
CA TYR A 466 24.81 -5.34 -34.34
C TYR A 466 23.37 -4.81 -34.36
N PRO A 467 22.85 -4.41 -35.54
CA PRO A 467 21.46 -3.96 -35.66
C PRO A 467 20.46 -5.05 -35.22
N PRO A 468 19.39 -4.70 -34.51
CA PRO A 468 18.32 -5.64 -34.17
C PRO A 468 17.80 -6.36 -35.41
N GLY A 469 17.54 -7.66 -35.30
CA GLY A 469 17.08 -8.48 -36.44
C GLY A 469 18.18 -8.98 -37.39
N SER A 470 19.47 -8.65 -37.15
CA SER A 470 20.57 -9.14 -37.97
C SER A 470 20.59 -10.66 -38.06
N THR A 471 20.85 -11.17 -39.27
CA THR A 471 21.07 -12.60 -39.54
C THR A 471 22.51 -12.89 -39.99
N SER A 472 23.30 -11.85 -40.28
CA SER A 472 24.73 -11.95 -40.64
C SER A 472 25.61 -11.25 -39.59
N PHE A 473 26.63 -11.96 -39.12
CA PHE A 473 27.52 -11.49 -38.03
C PHE A 473 28.98 -11.42 -38.48
N THR A 474 29.28 -11.53 -39.78
CA THR A 474 30.66 -11.59 -40.31
C THR A 474 31.50 -10.41 -39.88
N ALA A 475 30.99 -9.17 -39.97
CA ALA A 475 31.74 -7.96 -39.64
C ALA A 475 32.06 -7.87 -38.12
N VAL A 476 31.07 -8.13 -37.27
CA VAL A 476 31.23 -8.06 -35.82
C VAL A 476 32.14 -9.19 -35.31
N VAL A 477 32.04 -10.37 -35.86
CA VAL A 477 32.89 -11.53 -35.54
C VAL A 477 34.35 -11.28 -35.97
N ALA A 478 34.59 -10.62 -37.11
CA ALA A 478 35.94 -10.22 -37.52
C ALA A 478 36.60 -9.25 -36.52
N ALA A 479 35.86 -8.34 -35.94
CA ALA A 479 36.36 -7.45 -34.89
C ALA A 479 36.70 -8.20 -33.59
N ILE A 480 35.86 -9.18 -33.19
CA ILE A 480 36.13 -10.04 -32.03
C ILE A 480 37.39 -10.89 -32.26
N LYS A 481 37.55 -11.47 -33.46
CA LYS A 481 38.74 -12.29 -33.80
C LYS A 481 40.03 -11.48 -33.60
N LYS A 482 40.05 -10.22 -34.04
CA LYS A 482 41.23 -9.31 -33.88
C LYS A 482 41.62 -9.07 -32.42
N SER A 483 40.65 -9.03 -31.53
CA SER A 483 40.88 -8.78 -30.08
C SER A 483 41.41 -10.01 -29.33
N ALA A 484 41.41 -11.19 -29.98
CA ALA A 484 41.97 -12.45 -29.45
C ALA A 484 41.43 -12.83 -28.03
N PRO A 485 40.14 -12.81 -27.77
CA PRO A 485 39.56 -13.03 -26.45
C PRO A 485 39.72 -14.49 -25.98
N GLN A 486 39.66 -14.71 -24.69
CA GLN A 486 39.51 -16.02 -24.06
C GLN A 486 38.01 -16.37 -23.89
N VAL A 487 37.18 -15.35 -23.69
CA VAL A 487 35.74 -15.48 -23.45
C VAL A 487 34.96 -14.56 -24.38
N VAL A 488 33.85 -15.02 -24.90
CA VAL A 488 32.89 -14.21 -25.68
C VAL A 488 31.54 -14.26 -24.98
N PHE A 489 31.08 -13.10 -24.51
CA PHE A 489 29.73 -12.96 -23.96
C PHE A 489 28.74 -12.47 -25.01
N VAL A 490 27.71 -13.27 -25.26
CA VAL A 490 26.61 -12.95 -26.17
C VAL A 490 25.46 -12.38 -25.34
N ALA A 491 25.28 -11.05 -25.40
CA ALA A 491 24.27 -10.31 -24.66
C ALA A 491 22.92 -10.34 -25.39
N ASP A 492 22.43 -11.54 -25.72
CA ASP A 492 21.16 -11.76 -26.43
C ASP A 492 20.58 -13.13 -26.07
N GLY A 493 19.39 -13.46 -26.64
CA GLY A 493 18.67 -14.70 -26.42
C GLY A 493 19.33 -15.93 -27.11
N ALA A 494 18.75 -17.10 -26.82
CA ALA A 494 19.23 -18.36 -27.37
C ALA A 494 19.12 -18.42 -28.90
N ASP A 495 18.10 -17.81 -29.49
CA ASP A 495 17.89 -17.71 -30.93
C ASP A 495 19.03 -16.97 -31.65
N ARG A 496 19.62 -15.95 -31.04
CA ARG A 496 20.77 -15.24 -31.59
C ARG A 496 22.06 -16.01 -31.37
N LEU A 497 22.20 -16.70 -30.25
CA LEU A 497 23.32 -17.58 -30.00
C LEU A 497 23.43 -18.69 -31.05
N GLU A 498 22.29 -19.24 -31.53
CA GLU A 498 22.23 -20.22 -32.63
C GLU A 498 22.91 -19.74 -33.94
N LEU A 499 22.86 -18.43 -34.21
CA LEU A 499 23.44 -17.81 -35.40
C LEU A 499 24.89 -17.30 -35.18
N ILE A 500 25.16 -16.77 -33.98
CA ILE A 500 26.45 -16.17 -33.63
C ILE A 500 27.54 -17.25 -33.43
N ALA A 501 27.22 -18.37 -32.79
CA ALA A 501 28.19 -19.42 -32.52
C ALA A 501 28.77 -20.07 -33.80
N PRO A 502 27.99 -20.42 -34.83
CA PRO A 502 28.52 -20.86 -36.13
C PRO A 502 29.36 -19.79 -36.84
N ALA A 503 28.96 -18.50 -36.74
CA ALA A 503 29.72 -17.40 -37.33
C ALA A 503 31.10 -17.20 -36.64
N LEU A 504 31.18 -17.37 -35.31
CA LEU A 504 32.46 -17.39 -34.59
C LEU A 504 33.34 -18.55 -35.03
N ALA A 505 32.78 -19.77 -35.15
CA ALA A 505 33.51 -20.94 -35.60
C ALA A 505 34.02 -20.77 -37.04
N ALA A 506 33.25 -20.18 -37.96
CA ALA A 506 33.66 -19.83 -39.30
C ALA A 506 34.85 -18.83 -39.33
N ALA A 507 35.01 -18.05 -38.28
CA ALA A 507 36.15 -17.16 -38.08
C ALA A 507 37.27 -17.78 -37.25
N ASP A 508 37.34 -19.09 -37.09
CA ASP A 508 38.32 -19.86 -36.30
C ASP A 508 38.26 -19.60 -34.77
N LEU A 509 37.13 -19.15 -34.25
CA LEU A 509 36.83 -19.01 -32.81
C LEU A 509 35.81 -20.09 -32.42
N TRP A 510 36.27 -21.21 -31.87
CA TRP A 510 35.39 -22.34 -31.53
C TRP A 510 35.02 -22.32 -30.05
N SER A 511 33.73 -22.46 -29.79
CA SER A 511 33.28 -22.69 -28.42
C SER A 511 33.79 -24.01 -27.89
N ALA A 512 34.37 -23.99 -26.70
CA ALA A 512 34.89 -25.17 -26.03
C ALA A 512 34.86 -25.00 -24.51
N PRO A 513 34.81 -26.11 -23.74
CA PRO A 513 35.01 -26.06 -22.29
C PRO A 513 36.31 -25.35 -21.93
N TRP A 514 36.30 -24.63 -20.80
CA TRP A 514 37.50 -23.94 -20.30
C TRP A 514 38.66 -24.95 -20.10
N GLY A 515 39.84 -24.62 -20.61
CA GLY A 515 41.03 -25.50 -20.54
C GLY A 515 41.06 -26.64 -21.58
N ALA A 516 40.08 -26.77 -22.43
CA ALA A 516 40.09 -27.78 -23.50
C ALA A 516 41.28 -27.61 -24.46
N PRO A 517 41.88 -28.71 -24.98
CA PRO A 517 42.97 -28.63 -25.94
C PRO A 517 42.51 -27.93 -27.23
N ARG A 518 43.43 -27.16 -27.84
CA ARG A 518 43.13 -26.45 -29.09
C ARG A 518 42.87 -27.46 -30.22
N PRO A 519 41.87 -27.20 -31.09
CA PRO A 519 41.61 -28.06 -32.24
C PRO A 519 42.85 -28.21 -33.14
N ALA A 520 42.96 -29.34 -33.76
CA ALA A 520 44.01 -29.55 -34.78
C ALA A 520 43.79 -28.56 -35.95
N GLY A 521 44.85 -27.86 -36.36
CA GLY A 521 44.78 -26.99 -37.54
C GLY A 521 44.90 -27.80 -38.83
N ALA A 522 44.26 -27.32 -39.91
CA ALA A 522 44.50 -27.85 -41.24
C ALA A 522 45.94 -27.47 -41.71
N PRO A 523 46.60 -28.30 -42.50
CA PRO A 523 47.90 -27.99 -43.06
C PRO A 523 47.90 -26.61 -43.74
N GLY A 524 48.85 -25.75 -43.39
CA GLY A 524 49.03 -24.43 -43.99
C GLY A 524 48.02 -23.34 -43.49
N LYS A 525 47.16 -23.64 -42.54
CA LYS A 525 46.25 -22.66 -41.93
C LYS A 525 46.57 -22.42 -40.44
N PRO A 526 46.34 -21.21 -39.93
CA PRO A 526 46.44 -20.98 -38.49
C PRO A 526 45.53 -21.92 -37.70
N ARG A 527 46.01 -22.42 -36.57
CA ARG A 527 45.16 -23.25 -35.69
C ARG A 527 43.97 -22.45 -35.13
N PRO A 528 42.76 -22.99 -35.18
CA PRO A 528 41.62 -22.38 -34.53
C PRO A 528 41.88 -22.12 -33.05
N ARG A 529 41.18 -21.11 -32.48
CA ARG A 529 41.23 -20.80 -31.04
C ARG A 529 39.97 -21.30 -30.33
N ASN A 530 40.17 -21.85 -29.15
CA ASN A 530 39.04 -22.08 -28.25
C ASN A 530 38.66 -20.76 -27.56
N VAL A 531 37.38 -20.53 -27.43
CA VAL A 531 36.78 -19.48 -26.63
C VAL A 531 35.70 -20.09 -25.74
N LEU A 532 35.58 -19.60 -24.53
CA LEU A 532 34.43 -19.92 -23.68
C LEU A 532 33.27 -18.98 -24.08
N LEU A 533 32.17 -19.54 -24.54
CA LEU A 533 30.96 -18.75 -24.80
C LEU A 533 30.15 -18.61 -23.52
N LEU A 534 29.59 -17.42 -23.31
CA LEU A 534 28.65 -17.10 -22.23
C LEU A 534 27.40 -16.45 -22.82
N SER A 535 26.22 -16.83 -22.35
CA SER A 535 24.98 -16.14 -22.72
C SER A 535 23.94 -16.24 -21.61
N THR A 536 23.13 -15.18 -21.44
CA THR A 536 21.94 -15.27 -20.59
C THR A 536 20.88 -16.21 -21.17
N ALA A 537 20.96 -16.48 -22.48
CA ALA A 537 20.16 -17.47 -23.19
C ALA A 537 18.68 -17.46 -22.82
N ALA A 538 18.05 -16.26 -22.78
CA ALA A 538 16.61 -16.18 -22.62
C ALA A 538 15.93 -17.09 -23.66
N ASP A 539 14.82 -17.70 -23.28
CA ASP A 539 14.03 -18.63 -24.13
C ASP A 539 14.81 -19.87 -24.61
N LEU A 540 15.71 -20.35 -23.74
CA LEU A 540 16.48 -21.56 -24.01
C LEU A 540 15.54 -22.76 -24.23
N SER A 541 15.74 -23.42 -25.38
CA SER A 541 15.00 -24.61 -25.76
C SER A 541 15.94 -25.67 -26.34
N PRO A 542 15.50 -26.92 -26.52
CA PRO A 542 16.28 -27.98 -27.20
C PRO A 542 16.77 -27.62 -28.62
N ARG A 543 16.12 -26.63 -29.25
CA ARG A 543 16.47 -26.16 -30.59
C ARG A 543 17.91 -25.66 -30.68
N LEU A 544 18.46 -25.04 -29.61
CA LEU A 544 19.86 -24.60 -29.59
C LEU A 544 20.83 -25.74 -29.93
N LEU A 545 20.62 -26.94 -29.36
CA LEU A 545 21.44 -28.11 -29.65
C LEU A 545 21.22 -28.65 -31.07
N GLN A 546 19.97 -28.66 -31.51
CA GLN A 546 19.62 -29.13 -32.86
C GLN A 546 20.24 -28.24 -33.96
N SER A 547 20.21 -26.91 -33.76
CA SER A 547 20.67 -25.94 -34.75
C SER A 547 22.17 -25.67 -34.68
N ALA A 548 22.75 -25.60 -33.48
CA ALA A 548 24.11 -25.13 -33.26
C ALA A 548 24.96 -26.03 -32.36
N GLY A 549 24.50 -27.23 -31.98
CA GLY A 549 25.11 -28.10 -30.98
C GLY A 549 26.62 -28.16 -30.97
N ARG A 550 27.27 -28.49 -32.13
CA ARG A 550 28.74 -28.56 -32.26
C ARG A 550 29.46 -27.21 -32.09
N TYR A 551 28.75 -26.09 -32.26
CA TYR A 551 29.30 -24.73 -32.18
C TYR A 551 29.14 -24.08 -30.82
N VAL A 552 28.39 -24.71 -29.90
CA VAL A 552 28.12 -24.18 -28.56
C VAL A 552 28.68 -25.05 -27.44
N GLN A 553 29.59 -25.96 -27.74
CA GLN A 553 30.18 -26.88 -26.78
C GLN A 553 30.91 -26.10 -25.65
N GLY A 554 30.67 -26.47 -24.41
CA GLY A 554 31.24 -25.80 -23.24
C GLY A 554 30.63 -24.43 -22.91
N THR A 555 29.66 -23.95 -23.70
CA THR A 555 28.98 -22.67 -23.44
C THR A 555 28.31 -22.70 -22.08
N LEU A 556 28.52 -21.64 -21.27
CA LEU A 556 27.79 -21.41 -20.02
C LEU A 556 26.55 -20.55 -20.29
N LEU A 557 25.42 -21.00 -19.78
CA LEU A 557 24.11 -20.42 -20.02
C LEU A 557 23.43 -20.07 -18.68
N ALA A 558 22.67 -18.97 -18.66
CA ALA A 558 21.90 -18.52 -17.49
C ALA A 558 20.43 -18.18 -17.86
N PRO A 559 19.61 -19.15 -18.31
CA PRO A 559 18.23 -18.91 -18.77
C PRO A 559 17.23 -18.65 -17.63
N GLY A 560 17.59 -18.95 -16.39
CA GLY A 560 16.69 -19.00 -15.24
C GLY A 560 16.19 -20.41 -14.95
N PHE A 561 15.59 -21.08 -15.93
CA PHE A 561 15.17 -22.48 -15.83
C PHE A 561 15.33 -23.18 -17.19
N TYR A 562 15.64 -24.47 -17.17
CA TYR A 562 15.65 -25.33 -18.36
C TYR A 562 15.15 -26.73 -17.99
N ALA A 563 14.04 -27.16 -18.60
CA ALA A 563 13.36 -28.40 -18.27
C ALA A 563 14.26 -29.64 -18.47
N GLY A 564 15.09 -29.64 -19.52
CA GLY A 564 15.97 -30.76 -19.88
C GLY A 564 17.11 -31.00 -18.89
N ALA A 565 17.45 -30.04 -18.03
CA ALA A 565 18.49 -30.19 -17.02
C ALA A 565 17.94 -30.05 -15.55
N ALA A 566 16.68 -30.37 -15.36
CA ALA A 566 16.04 -30.30 -14.07
C ALA A 566 16.59 -31.36 -13.09
N ASP A 567 16.79 -30.98 -11.83
CA ASP A 567 17.10 -31.89 -10.73
C ASP A 567 15.88 -32.80 -10.40
N SER A 568 15.97 -33.62 -9.38
CA SER A 568 14.90 -34.58 -9.05
C SER A 568 13.54 -33.91 -8.80
N ARG A 569 13.53 -32.76 -8.13
CA ARG A 569 12.31 -31.95 -7.89
C ARG A 569 11.82 -31.33 -9.20
N GLY A 570 12.72 -30.74 -9.96
CA GLY A 570 12.41 -30.15 -11.25
C GLY A 570 11.87 -31.19 -12.23
N ARG A 571 12.41 -32.42 -12.26
CA ARG A 571 11.87 -33.51 -13.07
C ARG A 571 10.44 -33.86 -12.72
N ALA A 572 10.12 -33.98 -11.42
CA ALA A 572 8.76 -34.25 -10.98
C ALA A 572 7.78 -33.17 -11.47
N PHE A 573 8.18 -31.91 -11.43
CA PHE A 573 7.40 -30.80 -12.00
C PHE A 573 7.27 -30.90 -13.52
N VAL A 574 8.37 -31.12 -14.24
CA VAL A 574 8.37 -31.24 -15.71
C VAL A 574 7.48 -32.41 -16.17
N ASP A 575 7.57 -33.56 -15.50
CA ASP A 575 6.78 -34.74 -15.85
C ASP A 575 5.28 -34.51 -15.56
N ALA A 576 4.96 -33.90 -14.42
CA ALA A 576 3.58 -33.56 -14.08
C ALA A 576 3.01 -32.49 -15.04
N TYR A 577 3.80 -31.48 -15.39
CA TYR A 577 3.38 -30.43 -16.33
C TYR A 577 3.16 -31.02 -17.75
N ARG A 578 4.07 -31.85 -18.23
CA ARG A 578 3.95 -32.56 -19.52
C ARG A 578 2.73 -33.48 -19.53
N ALA A 579 2.49 -34.22 -18.47
CA ALA A 579 1.31 -35.08 -18.35
C ALA A 579 -0.01 -34.28 -18.39
N ALA A 580 -0.03 -33.08 -17.76
CA ALA A 580 -1.22 -32.25 -17.71
C ALA A 580 -1.47 -31.46 -19.02
N TYR A 581 -0.42 -30.97 -19.66
CA TYR A 581 -0.53 -29.98 -20.75
C TYR A 581 0.12 -30.40 -22.08
N GLY A 582 0.79 -31.54 -22.14
CA GLY A 582 1.36 -32.11 -23.38
C GLY A 582 2.62 -31.40 -23.89
N GLN A 583 3.21 -30.52 -23.13
CA GLN A 583 4.41 -29.75 -23.51
C GLN A 583 5.34 -29.57 -22.31
N ASP A 584 6.62 -29.24 -22.60
CA ASP A 584 7.58 -28.92 -21.54
C ASP A 584 7.34 -27.51 -20.97
N PRO A 585 7.55 -27.33 -19.67
CA PRO A 585 7.48 -26.00 -19.08
C PRO A 585 8.73 -25.17 -19.40
N HIS A 586 8.53 -23.86 -19.53
CA HIS A 586 9.60 -22.86 -19.70
C HIS A 586 9.87 -22.13 -18.37
N ALA A 587 10.68 -21.07 -18.44
CA ALA A 587 11.04 -20.29 -17.24
C ALA A 587 9.84 -19.61 -16.57
N THR A 588 8.86 -19.12 -17.36
CA THR A 588 7.65 -18.48 -16.82
C THR A 588 6.87 -19.42 -15.92
N GLU A 589 6.65 -20.65 -16.37
CA GLU A 589 5.94 -21.67 -15.58
C GLU A 589 6.71 -22.04 -14.31
N ALA A 590 8.04 -22.15 -14.41
CA ALA A 590 8.87 -22.45 -13.24
C ALA A 590 8.83 -21.33 -12.21
N TYR A 591 8.89 -20.06 -12.62
CA TYR A 591 8.76 -18.92 -11.72
C TYR A 591 7.37 -18.84 -11.08
N ALA A 592 6.30 -19.04 -11.85
CA ALA A 592 4.94 -19.04 -11.32
C ALA A 592 4.71 -20.18 -10.31
N TYR A 593 5.24 -21.36 -10.60
CA TYR A 593 5.21 -22.50 -9.68
C TYR A 593 5.95 -22.20 -8.37
N ASP A 594 7.14 -21.60 -8.46
CA ASP A 594 7.95 -21.21 -7.30
C ASP A 594 7.23 -20.14 -6.46
N ALA A 595 6.58 -19.15 -7.09
CA ALA A 595 5.82 -18.11 -6.41
C ALA A 595 4.70 -18.69 -5.55
N VAL A 596 3.88 -19.57 -6.16
CA VAL A 596 2.77 -20.23 -5.45
C VAL A 596 3.29 -21.09 -4.31
N ASN A 597 4.36 -21.85 -4.52
CA ASN A 597 4.93 -22.70 -3.49
C ASN A 597 5.59 -21.92 -2.36
N ALA A 598 6.20 -20.76 -2.63
CA ALA A 598 6.73 -19.88 -1.58
C ALA A 598 5.60 -19.40 -0.65
N ILE A 599 4.48 -18.94 -1.22
CA ILE A 599 3.30 -18.53 -0.43
C ILE A 599 2.75 -19.72 0.36
N ARG A 600 2.56 -20.88 -0.27
CA ARG A 600 2.07 -22.08 0.40
C ARG A 600 2.98 -22.52 1.55
N THR A 601 4.30 -22.48 1.35
CA THR A 601 5.29 -22.81 2.38
C THR A 601 5.22 -21.83 3.54
N ALA A 602 5.09 -20.51 3.27
CA ALA A 602 4.93 -19.50 4.31
C ALA A 602 3.64 -19.71 5.12
N VAL A 603 2.52 -20.01 4.44
CA VAL A 603 1.24 -20.31 5.11
C VAL A 603 1.33 -21.58 5.93
N ALA A 604 1.97 -22.64 5.41
CA ALA A 604 2.19 -23.89 6.16
C ALA A 604 3.11 -23.68 7.37
N ALA A 605 4.07 -22.74 7.28
CA ALA A 605 4.94 -22.35 8.38
C ALA A 605 4.27 -21.43 9.42
N GLY A 606 3.01 -21.03 9.22
CA GLY A 606 2.24 -20.27 10.20
C GLY A 606 1.85 -18.85 9.80
N ALA A 607 2.14 -18.38 8.58
CA ALA A 607 1.64 -17.10 8.13
C ALA A 607 0.10 -17.12 8.03
N ARG A 608 -0.58 -16.21 8.74
CA ARG A 608 -2.04 -16.12 8.80
C ARG A 608 -2.58 -14.79 8.30
N THR A 609 -1.73 -13.78 8.22
CA THR A 609 -2.06 -12.44 7.75
C THR A 609 -1.17 -12.05 6.57
N ARG A 610 -1.55 -11.02 5.85
CA ARG A 610 -0.72 -10.43 4.78
C ARG A 610 0.63 -9.95 5.30
N ALA A 611 0.65 -9.38 6.50
CA ALA A 611 1.89 -8.93 7.14
C ALA A 611 2.80 -10.12 7.48
N ASP A 612 2.24 -11.23 8.00
CA ASP A 612 3.04 -12.45 8.25
C ASP A 612 3.64 -12.98 6.95
N LEU A 613 2.84 -13.01 5.87
CA LEU A 613 3.32 -13.45 4.56
C LEU A 613 4.43 -12.54 4.03
N ALA A 614 4.26 -11.22 4.08
CA ALA A 614 5.29 -10.26 3.66
C ALA A 614 6.60 -10.44 4.46
N ASN A 615 6.50 -10.59 5.78
CA ASN A 615 7.64 -10.86 6.66
C ASN A 615 8.32 -12.19 6.34
N ALA A 616 7.53 -13.25 6.13
CA ALA A 616 8.06 -14.56 5.76
C ALA A 616 8.79 -14.52 4.40
N LEU A 617 8.25 -13.81 3.42
CA LEU A 617 8.90 -13.63 2.12
C LEU A 617 10.20 -12.82 2.23
N SER A 618 10.20 -11.73 3.02
CA SER A 618 11.38 -10.87 3.19
C SER A 618 12.53 -11.56 3.92
N ALA A 619 12.23 -12.38 4.94
CA ALA A 619 13.24 -13.03 5.78
C ALA A 619 13.57 -14.47 5.36
N GLY A 620 12.67 -15.11 4.60
CA GLY A 620 12.72 -16.54 4.28
C GLY A 620 13.67 -16.90 3.13
N THR A 621 13.96 -18.20 3.09
CA THR A 621 14.55 -18.84 1.91
C THR A 621 13.67 -20.03 1.55
N PHE A 622 13.22 -20.09 0.31
CA PHE A 622 12.33 -21.13 -0.18
C PHE A 622 13.03 -21.95 -1.25
N ASP A 623 12.86 -23.25 -1.22
CA ASP A 623 13.39 -24.12 -2.24
C ASP A 623 12.54 -24.03 -3.51
N GLY A 624 13.12 -23.54 -4.61
CA GLY A 624 12.45 -23.40 -5.90
C GLY A 624 13.08 -24.20 -7.02
N LEU A 625 12.31 -24.35 -8.11
CA LEU A 625 12.77 -24.91 -9.37
C LEU A 625 13.85 -24.04 -10.03
N THR A 626 13.72 -22.73 -9.83
CA THR A 626 14.63 -21.72 -10.38
C THR A 626 15.84 -21.43 -9.49
N GLY A 627 16.00 -22.17 -8.40
CA GLY A 627 17.03 -21.99 -7.37
C GLY A 627 16.44 -21.69 -5.99
N ALA A 628 17.29 -21.43 -5.01
CA ALA A 628 16.84 -20.99 -3.70
C ALA A 628 16.21 -19.60 -3.80
N LEU A 629 14.89 -19.49 -3.58
CA LEU A 629 14.16 -18.23 -3.65
C LEU A 629 14.41 -17.42 -2.39
N ARG A 630 15.14 -16.32 -2.52
CA ARG A 630 15.42 -15.36 -1.46
C ARG A 630 15.34 -13.95 -2.02
N PHE A 631 14.75 -13.04 -1.24
CA PHE A 631 14.61 -11.63 -1.62
C PHE A 631 15.63 -10.75 -0.88
N GLY A 632 16.14 -9.73 -1.56
CA GLY A 632 17.02 -8.72 -1.00
C GLY A 632 16.24 -7.54 -0.38
N PRO A 633 16.97 -6.54 0.14
CA PRO A 633 16.35 -5.32 0.68
C PRO A 633 15.55 -4.51 -0.36
N ASP A 634 15.83 -4.72 -1.64
CA ASP A 634 15.12 -4.14 -2.78
C ASP A 634 13.92 -5.00 -3.24
N HIS A 635 13.59 -6.05 -2.49
CA HIS A 635 12.58 -7.05 -2.80
C HIS A 635 12.81 -7.80 -4.14
N GLY A 636 13.98 -7.62 -4.76
CA GLY A 636 14.42 -8.41 -5.92
C GLY A 636 15.04 -9.74 -5.51
N ARG A 637 15.25 -10.64 -6.48
CA ARG A 637 15.96 -11.93 -6.26
C ARG A 637 17.40 -11.68 -5.82
N ALA A 638 17.78 -12.20 -4.66
CA ALA A 638 19.10 -12.05 -4.03
C ALA A 638 19.94 -13.34 -4.03
N ASP A 639 19.34 -14.47 -4.36
CA ASP A 639 20.07 -15.75 -4.54
C ASP A 639 20.87 -15.76 -5.84
N SER A 640 21.83 -16.68 -5.94
CA SER A 640 22.59 -16.88 -7.17
C SER A 640 21.77 -17.58 -8.24
N THR A 641 21.79 -17.07 -9.46
CA THR A 641 21.14 -17.73 -10.58
C THR A 641 21.79 -19.07 -10.89
N ARG A 642 20.98 -20.06 -11.27
CA ARG A 642 21.46 -21.37 -11.70
C ARG A 642 22.12 -21.27 -13.07
N LEU A 643 23.31 -21.84 -13.21
CA LEU A 643 24.04 -21.90 -14.47
C LEU A 643 23.91 -23.28 -15.11
N TYR A 644 24.00 -23.30 -16.43
CA TYR A 644 23.97 -24.52 -17.22
C TYR A 644 25.17 -24.55 -18.18
N VAL A 645 25.57 -25.72 -18.61
CA VAL A 645 26.66 -25.94 -19.58
C VAL A 645 26.23 -26.86 -20.67
N VAL A 646 26.61 -26.57 -21.89
CA VAL A 646 26.42 -27.46 -23.04
C VAL A 646 27.54 -28.50 -23.02
N ASP A 647 27.17 -29.79 -22.94
CA ASP A 647 28.07 -30.93 -22.90
C ASP A 647 27.57 -32.04 -23.82
N GLY A 648 28.21 -32.18 -24.98
CA GLY A 648 27.77 -33.09 -26.03
C GLY A 648 26.40 -32.72 -26.61
N GLU A 649 25.47 -33.65 -26.52
CA GLU A 649 24.09 -33.48 -26.98
C GLU A 649 23.13 -33.05 -25.87
N GLU A 650 23.67 -32.68 -24.72
CA GLU A 650 22.88 -32.30 -23.54
C GLU A 650 23.25 -30.92 -23.01
N ILE A 651 22.29 -30.28 -22.33
CA ILE A 651 22.51 -29.11 -21.49
C ILE A 651 22.36 -29.56 -20.03
N LYS A 652 23.39 -29.41 -19.22
CA LYS A 652 23.47 -29.90 -17.86
C LYS A 652 23.56 -28.73 -16.89
N THR A 653 23.13 -28.91 -15.63
CA THR A 653 23.41 -27.95 -14.57
C THR A 653 24.93 -27.84 -14.37
N TYR A 654 25.43 -26.61 -14.32
CA TYR A 654 26.84 -26.32 -14.02
C TYR A 654 27.01 -26.18 -12.50
N HIS A 655 27.92 -26.93 -11.89
CA HIS A 655 28.19 -26.97 -10.44
C HIS A 655 29.49 -26.29 -10.06
#